data_22386e7edbcd523dbd15856608ebd7dd
#
_entry.id   22386e7edbcd523dbd15856608ebd7dd
#
_cell.length_a   1.000
_cell.length_b   1.000
_cell.length_c   1.000
_cell.angle_alpha   90.00
_cell.angle_beta   90.00
_cell.angle_gamma   90.00
#
_symmetry.space_group_name_H-M   'P 1'
#
loop_
_entity.id
_entity.type
_entity.pdbx_description
1 polymer ?
#
loop_
_entity_poly.entity_id
_entity_poly.type
_entity_poly.pdbx_seq_one_letter_code
_entity_poly.pdbx_strand_id
1 'polypeptide(L)'
;MKALKLLVIALFAAALAAALAQTRTARSQSGPTEAPAAFDNQTNGFEPQGTPVPPNTDPVPGNFEADKFIFDITDVIADGLGPVYNAQSCRECHQNPVSGGVSQIFELRAGHSAPDGTFVDAPGGSLIHSRAVNAEIQERVPEGSRILCGKDSGDLFVLGFDGGQYGRVANVPSSVNFGTFSPDARKILYSAPVGNIKQIFVANVDGTNATQLTNDPAGALHAVWSPDGTTIAFMSNRQDGFQIWAMDPDGTNQRNLTNDGIGGNDFPAWSPDSSKIAFQRLRNSAQTDVWVMNADGTGQTNLTNTTGFNFNGNPSWSPDGTKIAFGSTRDGNNEIYKMTSTGASQTRLTTHSANDGAPAWSPDGQLIAFHSTRTGGAFRIFVMNTDGTNPVMLVKQGFSSYSNPQWSPDTSGETVRTFRSSLNLLGDGFVEATDDATLIAIRDAQPQSMRGTAILVPAFEAPNETRVGRFGHKAQLASLLSFSSDAYLNEMGITNRFNLVENTSLGRSVAAFDPVPDDTACDDDPNEVCGEDPEDDISAFTRFMRSTKAPPRDRNLVPNDATDPGSALFDSISCSVCHTRSITTTPNPATTFNGGTFVVGTALANKVFHPFGDFLLHDIGTGDGIAQAGGEATRNMIRTAPLWGVRTRDRLMHDGGSSSAPSNSGAQSFTLNEAILRHAGQATASRTAYQALNPAQKAQLIHFLKSL
;
A
#
# COMPACT_ATOMS: atom_id res chain seq x y z
N MET A 1 49.11 64.59 -35.14
CA MET A 1 47.71 64.08 -35.22
C MET A 1 47.55 62.79 -36.05
N LYS A 2 48.23 62.60 -37.20
CA LYS A 2 48.08 61.37 -37.99
C LYS A 2 48.62 60.11 -37.31
N ALA A 3 49.75 60.19 -36.60
CA ALA A 3 50.31 59.01 -35.86
C ALA A 3 49.48 58.56 -34.70
N LEU A 4 48.78 59.47 -33.96
CA LEU A 4 47.92 59.17 -32.86
C LEU A 4 46.61 58.49 -33.30
N LYS A 5 46.06 58.85 -34.45
CA LYS A 5 44.90 58.19 -35.07
C LYS A 5 45.18 56.75 -35.50
N LEU A 6 46.39 56.53 -36.10
CA LEU A 6 46.81 55.17 -36.44
C LEU A 6 47.04 54.24 -35.22
N LEU A 7 47.56 54.79 -34.15
CA LEU A 7 47.74 54.01 -32.87
C LEU A 7 46.40 53.64 -32.22
N VAL A 8 45.43 54.59 -32.26
CA VAL A 8 44.09 54.30 -31.71
C VAL A 8 43.35 53.27 -32.55
N ILE A 9 43.47 53.35 -33.90
CA ILE A 9 42.87 52.34 -34.81
C ILE A 9 43.51 50.97 -34.62
N ALA A 10 44.84 50.90 -34.46
CA ALA A 10 45.55 49.63 -34.18
C ALA A 10 45.19 49.02 -32.85
N LEU A 11 45.01 49.84 -31.78
CA LEU A 11 44.55 49.38 -30.46
C LEU A 11 43.10 48.90 -30.49
N PHE A 12 42.22 49.58 -31.23
CA PHE A 12 40.84 49.14 -31.41
C PHE A 12 40.74 47.84 -32.22
N ALA A 13 41.55 47.68 -33.27
CA ALA A 13 41.61 46.45 -34.06
C ALA A 13 42.18 45.28 -33.24
N ALA A 14 43.19 45.51 -32.37
CA ALA A 14 43.72 44.52 -31.46
C ALA A 14 42.73 44.11 -30.36
N ALA A 15 41.97 45.08 -29.80
CA ALA A 15 40.93 44.83 -28.82
C ALA A 15 39.74 44.06 -29.46
N LEU A 16 39.36 44.39 -30.67
CA LEU A 16 38.31 43.69 -31.42
C LEU A 16 38.75 42.26 -31.80
N ALA A 17 40.02 42.07 -32.19
CA ALA A 17 40.59 40.76 -32.46
C ALA A 17 40.70 39.90 -31.20
N ALA A 18 41.03 40.50 -30.03
CA ALA A 18 41.04 39.81 -28.74
C ALA A 18 39.62 39.44 -28.28
N ALA A 19 38.64 40.32 -28.47
CA ALA A 19 37.22 40.02 -28.20
C ALA A 19 36.66 38.95 -29.13
N LEU A 20 37.03 38.94 -30.42
CA LEU A 20 36.67 37.89 -31.38
C LEU A 20 37.41 36.56 -31.12
N ALA A 21 38.63 36.60 -30.55
CA ALA A 21 39.34 35.40 -30.11
C ALA A 21 38.72 34.82 -28.83
N GLN A 22 38.21 35.66 -27.91
CA GLN A 22 37.48 35.19 -26.74
C GLN A 22 36.10 34.60 -27.08
N THR A 23 35.48 35.06 -28.20
CA THR A 23 34.21 34.44 -28.67
C THR A 23 34.43 33.17 -29.50
N ARG A 24 35.68 32.81 -29.86
CA ARG A 24 36.00 31.59 -30.61
C ARG A 24 36.45 30.41 -29.77
N THR A 25 36.47 30.50 -28.43
CA THR A 25 36.52 29.36 -27.52
C THR A 25 35.14 29.06 -26.93
N ALA A 26 34.08 29.25 -27.69
CA ALA A 26 32.94 28.41 -27.47
C ALA A 26 33.40 26.97 -27.77
N ARG A 27 33.80 26.23 -26.72
CA ARG A 27 33.89 24.78 -26.82
C ARG A 27 32.64 24.35 -27.53
N SER A 28 32.76 23.66 -28.65
CA SER A 28 31.63 22.90 -29.20
C SER A 28 31.15 22.01 -28.03
N GLN A 29 30.05 22.38 -27.42
CA GLN A 29 29.46 21.52 -26.45
C GLN A 29 29.22 20.20 -27.21
N SER A 30 29.93 19.16 -26.84
CA SER A 30 29.62 17.80 -27.33
C SER A 30 28.16 17.55 -27.05
N GLY A 31 27.44 17.01 -28.03
CA GLY A 31 26.05 16.62 -27.80
C GLY A 31 25.91 15.76 -26.53
N PRO A 32 24.67 15.62 -26.02
CA PRO A 32 24.42 14.79 -24.85
C PRO A 32 25.00 13.40 -25.04
N THR A 33 25.58 12.86 -23.99
CA THR A 33 26.11 11.48 -23.96
C THR A 33 25.22 10.57 -23.14
N GLU A 34 25.21 9.27 -23.45
CA GLU A 34 24.47 8.27 -22.69
C GLU A 34 24.89 8.25 -21.22
N ALA A 35 23.91 8.12 -20.34
CA ALA A 35 24.14 7.87 -18.91
C ALA A 35 24.65 6.44 -18.69
N PRO A 36 25.64 6.22 -17.81
CA PRO A 36 26.05 4.87 -17.42
C PRO A 36 24.89 4.06 -16.87
N ALA A 37 24.74 2.83 -17.35
CA ALA A 37 23.65 1.94 -16.94
C ALA A 37 24.18 0.53 -16.67
N ALA A 38 23.98 0.01 -15.43
CA ALA A 38 24.34 -1.34 -15.01
C ALA A 38 23.69 -1.71 -13.67
N PHE A 39 23.62 -3.02 -13.36
CA PHE A 39 23.34 -3.58 -12.05
C PHE A 39 24.64 -4.20 -11.47
N ASP A 40 25.67 -3.41 -11.27
CA ASP A 40 27.00 -3.91 -10.88
C ASP A 40 27.56 -3.33 -9.57
N ASN A 41 26.76 -2.60 -8.81
CA ASN A 41 27.22 -1.91 -7.59
C ASN A 41 28.44 -1.03 -7.78
N GLN A 42 28.62 -0.40 -8.95
CA GLN A 42 29.71 0.51 -9.25
C GLN A 42 29.20 1.92 -9.49
N THR A 43 30.04 2.91 -9.15
CA THR A 43 29.72 4.32 -9.32
C THR A 43 29.48 4.70 -10.78
N ASN A 44 28.65 5.71 -11.01
CA ASN A 44 28.49 6.39 -12.30
C ASN A 44 29.59 7.44 -12.55
N GLY A 45 30.53 7.62 -11.61
CA GLY A 45 31.60 8.61 -11.66
C GLY A 45 31.23 9.95 -11.03
N PHE A 46 30.08 10.07 -10.35
CA PHE A 46 29.77 11.24 -9.56
C PHE A 46 30.67 11.27 -8.31
N GLU A 47 31.40 12.37 -8.16
CA GLU A 47 32.17 12.65 -6.95
C GLU A 47 31.72 14.01 -6.43
N PRO A 48 31.35 14.13 -5.15
CA PRO A 48 30.98 15.40 -4.57
C PRO A 48 32.11 16.39 -4.67
N GLN A 49 31.91 17.51 -5.33
CA GLN A 49 32.86 18.62 -5.36
C GLN A 49 32.77 19.31 -4.00
N GLY A 50 33.82 19.11 -3.19
CA GLY A 50 34.05 19.66 -1.87
C GLY A 50 33.25 20.91 -1.49
N THR A 51 32.15 20.75 -0.82
CA THR A 51 31.78 21.63 0.28
C THR A 51 32.58 21.17 1.47
N PRO A 52 33.26 22.06 2.19
CA PRO A 52 33.83 21.67 3.47
C PRO A 52 32.70 21.16 4.35
N VAL A 53 32.69 19.88 4.66
CA VAL A 53 32.05 19.40 5.88
C VAL A 53 32.61 20.27 7.01
N PRO A 54 31.80 20.81 7.92
CA PRO A 54 32.31 21.50 9.10
C PRO A 54 33.43 20.65 9.70
N PRO A 55 34.46 21.23 10.31
CA PRO A 55 35.66 20.51 10.70
C PRO A 55 35.42 19.63 11.92
N ASN A 56 34.43 18.83 11.91
CA ASN A 56 34.19 17.84 12.91
C ASN A 56 34.29 16.43 12.32
N THR A 57 35.45 16.00 12.48
CA THR A 57 36.04 14.82 13.02
C THR A 57 36.05 13.61 12.21
N ASP A 58 35.45 12.90 11.69
CA ASP A 58 35.90 11.81 10.81
C ASP A 58 35.54 12.18 9.37
N PRO A 59 36.53 12.29 8.48
CA PRO A 59 36.20 12.38 7.10
C PRO A 59 35.53 11.04 6.77
N VAL A 60 34.21 10.97 6.84
CA VAL A 60 33.50 9.95 6.06
C VAL A 60 34.04 10.15 4.66
N PRO A 61 34.86 9.28 4.14
CA PRO A 61 35.47 9.49 2.85
C PRO A 61 34.31 9.49 1.89
N GLY A 62 33.95 10.63 1.30
CA GLY A 62 32.88 10.81 0.34
C GLY A 62 33.18 10.08 -0.97
N ASN A 63 33.42 8.78 -0.88
CA ASN A 63 33.56 7.88 -2.00
C ASN A 63 32.39 6.88 -2.01
N PHE A 64 32.11 6.37 -3.17
CA PHE A 64 30.98 5.47 -3.42
C PHE A 64 30.95 4.26 -2.48
N GLU A 65 32.08 3.64 -2.16
CA GLU A 65 32.10 2.42 -1.33
C GLU A 65 31.80 2.73 0.15
N ALA A 66 32.26 3.86 0.67
CA ALA A 66 31.97 4.29 2.04
C ALA A 66 30.49 4.72 2.16
N ASP A 67 30.01 5.54 1.24
CA ASP A 67 28.61 5.98 1.23
C ASP A 67 27.65 4.78 1.04
N LYS A 68 28.05 3.78 0.22
CA LYS A 68 27.31 2.53 0.07
C LYS A 68 27.32 1.69 1.34
N PHE A 69 28.44 1.66 2.06
CA PHE A 69 28.53 0.94 3.33
C PHE A 69 27.56 1.51 4.35
N ILE A 70 27.47 2.83 4.49
CA ILE A 70 26.50 3.49 5.37
C ILE A 70 25.05 3.19 4.93
N PHE A 71 24.77 3.22 3.64
CA PHE A 71 23.44 2.80 3.11
C PHE A 71 23.08 1.34 3.44
N ASP A 72 24.05 0.47 3.51
CA ASP A 72 23.87 -0.98 3.73
C ASP A 72 23.92 -1.38 5.22
N ILE A 73 24.44 -0.53 6.12
CA ILE A 73 24.56 -0.86 7.55
C ILE A 73 23.18 -0.96 8.21
N THR A 74 23.10 -1.79 9.24
CA THR A 74 21.88 -1.97 10.02
C THR A 74 22.03 -1.22 11.34
N ASP A 75 21.18 -0.24 11.58
CA ASP A 75 21.15 0.52 12.81
C ASP A 75 20.46 -0.26 13.93
N VAL A 76 20.94 -0.05 15.14
CA VAL A 76 20.34 -0.58 16.36
C VAL A 76 20.00 0.59 17.31
N ILE A 77 19.29 0.32 18.39
CA ILE A 77 18.86 1.35 19.36
C ILE A 77 20.04 2.18 19.86
N ALA A 78 21.22 1.59 20.02
CA ALA A 78 22.43 2.29 20.47
C ALA A 78 23.01 3.24 19.41
N ASP A 79 22.65 3.05 18.15
CA ASP A 79 23.07 3.87 17.00
C ASP A 79 21.98 4.91 16.62
N GLY A 80 20.94 5.08 17.46
CA GLY A 80 19.87 6.04 17.25
C GLY A 80 18.64 5.50 16.52
N LEU A 81 18.54 4.17 16.25
CA LEU A 81 17.30 3.60 15.69
C LEU A 81 16.11 4.00 16.55
N GLY A 82 15.21 4.74 15.96
CA GLY A 82 14.12 5.39 16.68
C GLY A 82 13.10 4.44 17.28
N PRO A 83 12.26 4.96 18.18
CA PRO A 83 11.31 4.16 18.94
C PRO A 83 10.27 3.46 18.09
N VAL A 84 9.87 4.05 16.96
CA VAL A 84 8.96 3.47 15.96
C VAL A 84 9.56 3.57 14.56
N TYR A 85 9.57 2.46 13.80
CA TYR A 85 10.25 2.37 12.52
C TYR A 85 9.65 1.30 11.59
N ASN A 86 10.02 1.33 10.31
CA ASN A 86 9.67 0.31 9.32
C ASN A 86 10.87 -0.56 8.92
N ALA A 87 12.06 0.01 8.87
CA ALA A 87 13.30 -0.65 8.46
C ALA A 87 14.46 -0.26 9.37
N GLN A 88 15.49 -1.10 9.44
CA GLN A 88 16.72 -0.86 10.20
C GLN A 88 17.90 -0.46 9.31
N SER A 89 17.71 -0.37 8.01
CA SER A 89 18.65 0.15 7.04
C SER A 89 17.97 0.51 5.74
N CYS A 90 18.54 1.42 4.97
CA CYS A 90 18.04 1.73 3.63
C CYS A 90 18.07 0.49 2.72
N ARG A 91 19.07 -0.37 2.88
CA ARG A 91 19.20 -1.62 2.12
C ARG A 91 18.06 -2.60 2.41
N GLU A 92 17.52 -2.66 3.60
CA GLU A 92 16.42 -3.59 3.94
C GLU A 92 15.24 -3.39 2.98
N CYS A 93 14.98 -2.13 2.59
CA CYS A 93 13.94 -1.78 1.62
C CYS A 93 14.45 -1.70 0.17
N HIS A 94 15.72 -1.40 -0.07
CA HIS A 94 16.26 -1.09 -1.40
C HIS A 94 17.43 -2.02 -1.79
N GLN A 95 17.14 -3.29 -2.07
CA GLN A 95 18.19 -4.31 -2.28
C GLN A 95 18.08 -5.17 -3.54
N ASN A 96 17.03 -5.06 -4.33
CA ASN A 96 16.84 -5.97 -5.46
C ASN A 96 16.94 -5.24 -6.83
N PRO A 97 17.83 -5.61 -7.74
CA PRO A 97 18.79 -6.73 -7.67
C PRO A 97 20.12 -6.39 -6.97
N VAL A 98 20.33 -5.14 -6.59
CA VAL A 98 21.52 -4.61 -5.90
C VAL A 98 21.10 -3.52 -4.93
N SER A 99 22.01 -3.06 -4.05
CA SER A 99 21.77 -1.91 -3.15
C SER A 99 21.26 -0.70 -3.92
N GLY A 100 20.22 -0.04 -3.41
CA GLY A 100 19.49 1.03 -4.11
C GLY A 100 18.38 0.55 -5.04
N GLY A 101 18.19 -0.75 -5.22
CA GLY A 101 17.14 -1.33 -6.06
C GLY A 101 15.74 -1.25 -5.45
N VAL A 102 14.80 -2.05 -5.96
CA VAL A 102 13.42 -2.10 -5.48
C VAL A 102 13.28 -2.97 -4.22
N SER A 103 12.25 -2.71 -3.43
CA SER A 103 11.91 -3.44 -2.22
C SER A 103 10.79 -4.46 -2.44
N GLN A 104 10.77 -5.46 -1.55
CA GLN A 104 9.62 -6.33 -1.30
C GLN A 104 8.83 -5.91 -0.06
N ILE A 105 9.28 -4.89 0.66
CA ILE A 105 8.64 -4.34 1.84
C ILE A 105 7.63 -3.27 1.41
N PHE A 106 6.52 -3.19 2.12
CA PHE A 106 5.48 -2.20 1.90
C PHE A 106 5.33 -1.33 3.13
N GLU A 107 5.22 -0.04 2.92
CA GLU A 107 4.71 0.88 3.91
C GLU A 107 3.17 0.89 3.89
N LEU A 108 2.55 1.02 5.05
CA LEU A 108 1.13 1.24 5.19
C LEU A 108 0.87 2.73 5.45
N ARG A 109 -0.07 3.30 4.70
CA ARG A 109 -0.58 4.65 4.91
C ARG A 109 -2.06 4.59 5.31
N ALA A 110 -2.47 5.41 6.28
CA ALA A 110 -3.83 5.47 6.77
C ALA A 110 -4.31 6.91 7.06
N GLY A 111 -5.62 7.09 7.05
CA GLY A 111 -6.32 8.33 7.36
C GLY A 111 -7.81 8.17 7.13
N HIS A 112 -8.57 9.25 7.20
CA HIS A 112 -10.01 9.20 6.96
C HIS A 112 -10.48 10.35 6.10
N SER A 113 -11.70 10.25 5.57
CA SER A 113 -12.37 11.38 4.92
C SER A 113 -13.20 12.14 5.94
N ALA A 114 -12.96 13.43 6.08
CA ALA A 114 -13.82 14.33 6.84
C ALA A 114 -15.23 14.41 6.21
N PRO A 115 -16.24 14.93 6.93
CA PRO A 115 -17.61 15.04 6.40
C PRO A 115 -17.74 15.88 5.13
N ASP A 116 -16.81 16.80 4.87
CA ASP A 116 -16.73 17.60 3.64
C ASP A 116 -16.00 16.87 2.48
N GLY A 117 -15.51 15.63 2.74
CA GLY A 117 -14.82 14.79 1.78
C GLY A 117 -13.31 15.01 1.72
N THR A 118 -12.73 15.95 2.49
CA THR A 118 -11.28 16.16 2.55
C THR A 118 -10.58 15.01 3.27
N PHE A 119 -9.30 14.77 2.92
CA PHE A 119 -8.49 13.76 3.60
C PHE A 119 -7.90 14.32 4.89
N VAL A 120 -7.94 13.52 5.94
CA VAL A 120 -7.31 13.80 7.25
C VAL A 120 -6.38 12.64 7.59
N ASP A 121 -5.13 12.96 7.91
CA ASP A 121 -4.16 11.96 8.34
C ASP A 121 -4.60 11.24 9.62
N ALA A 122 -4.15 10.00 9.80
CA ALA A 122 -4.22 9.32 11.08
C ALA A 122 -3.48 10.12 12.16
N PRO A 123 -3.82 9.95 13.46
CA PRO A 123 -3.06 10.59 14.53
C PRO A 123 -1.56 10.23 14.44
N GLY A 124 -0.70 11.23 14.36
CA GLY A 124 0.75 11.06 14.17
C GLY A 124 1.21 11.07 12.71
N GLY A 125 0.28 11.24 11.74
CA GLY A 125 0.58 11.26 10.32
C GLY A 125 0.01 10.07 9.56
N SER A 126 0.09 10.09 8.24
CA SER A 126 -0.48 8.99 7.41
C SER A 126 0.35 7.71 7.42
N LEU A 127 1.64 7.78 7.68
CA LEU A 127 2.51 6.60 7.75
C LEU A 127 2.28 5.84 9.06
N ILE A 128 2.13 4.53 8.96
CA ILE A 128 1.99 3.62 10.10
C ILE A 128 3.24 2.75 10.18
N HIS A 129 3.99 2.87 11.28
CA HIS A 129 5.23 2.14 11.47
C HIS A 129 4.98 0.67 11.86
N SER A 130 5.62 -0.24 11.16
CA SER A 130 5.40 -1.68 11.33
C SER A 130 6.18 -2.30 12.50
N ARG A 131 7.16 -1.57 13.03
CA ARG A 131 8.08 -2.01 14.10
C ARG A 131 8.19 -0.97 15.21
N ALA A 132 8.59 -1.38 16.39
CA ALA A 132 8.94 -0.51 17.50
C ALA A 132 9.94 -1.21 18.43
N VAL A 133 10.72 -0.43 19.17
CA VAL A 133 11.65 -0.94 20.18
C VAL A 133 10.94 -1.52 21.41
N ASN A 134 9.69 -1.14 21.64
CA ASN A 134 8.86 -1.63 22.73
C ASN A 134 7.43 -1.93 22.28
N ALA A 135 6.87 -3.03 22.76
CA ALA A 135 5.50 -3.46 22.41
C ALA A 135 4.40 -2.46 22.83
N GLU A 136 4.67 -1.58 23.80
CA GLU A 136 3.71 -0.59 24.28
C GLU A 136 3.52 0.57 23.28
N ILE A 137 4.56 0.88 22.50
CA ILE A 137 4.54 1.92 21.46
C ILE A 137 4.51 1.34 20.06
N GLN A 138 4.51 -0.01 19.93
CA GLN A 138 4.32 -0.64 18.62
C GLN A 138 3.07 -0.06 17.99
N GLU A 139 3.24 0.68 16.89
CA GLU A 139 2.11 1.04 16.05
C GLU A 139 1.50 -0.27 15.55
N ARG A 140 0.45 -0.62 16.19
CA ARG A 140 -0.43 -1.59 15.56
C ARG A 140 -1.12 -0.77 14.48
N VAL A 141 -0.95 -1.18 13.24
CA VAL A 141 -1.93 -0.82 12.20
C VAL A 141 -3.25 -0.75 12.94
N PRO A 142 -3.93 0.42 13.01
CA PRO A 142 -5.20 0.52 13.73
C PRO A 142 -5.95 -0.70 13.31
N GLU A 143 -6.28 -1.63 14.23
CA GLU A 143 -6.52 -3.05 13.95
C GLU A 143 -7.52 -3.16 12.81
N GLY A 144 -7.04 -2.85 11.62
CA GLY A 144 -7.76 -2.82 10.40
C GLY A 144 -8.16 -4.23 10.14
N SER A 145 -9.43 -4.47 10.24
CA SER A 145 -10.09 -5.63 9.65
C SER A 145 -9.32 -6.93 9.83
N ARG A 146 -9.15 -7.37 11.07
CA ARG A 146 -8.76 -8.75 11.37
C ARG A 146 -9.89 -9.67 10.97
N ILE A 147 -9.55 -10.87 10.52
CA ILE A 147 -10.53 -11.91 10.23
C ILE A 147 -10.39 -13.00 11.28
N LEU A 148 -11.41 -13.20 12.07
CA LEU A 148 -11.55 -14.34 12.93
C LEU A 148 -12.14 -15.50 12.14
N CYS A 149 -11.53 -16.67 12.19
CA CYS A 149 -12.02 -17.86 11.48
C CYS A 149 -11.78 -19.15 12.28
N GLY A 150 -12.61 -20.15 12.04
CA GLY A 150 -12.42 -21.50 12.58
C GLY A 150 -11.43 -22.32 11.75
N LYS A 151 -10.68 -23.21 12.40
CA LYS A 151 -9.81 -24.22 11.78
C LYS A 151 -10.33 -25.61 12.05
N ASP A 152 -10.07 -26.58 11.15
CA ASP A 152 -10.50 -27.99 11.27
C ASP A 152 -10.11 -28.67 12.61
N SER A 153 -9.01 -28.22 13.22
CA SER A 153 -8.62 -28.68 14.55
C SER A 153 -9.58 -28.25 15.66
N GLY A 154 -10.60 -27.42 15.34
CA GLY A 154 -11.50 -26.81 16.29
C GLY A 154 -10.88 -25.63 17.05
N ASP A 155 -9.92 -24.96 16.46
CA ASP A 155 -9.27 -23.77 17.01
C ASP A 155 -9.77 -22.50 16.32
N LEU A 156 -9.83 -21.38 17.04
CA LEU A 156 -10.02 -20.06 16.45
C LEU A 156 -8.67 -19.47 16.06
N PHE A 157 -8.64 -18.85 14.88
CA PHE A 157 -7.51 -18.12 14.33
C PHE A 157 -7.90 -16.69 14.01
N VAL A 158 -6.99 -15.77 14.29
CA VAL A 158 -7.03 -14.39 13.81
C VAL A 158 -6.06 -14.29 12.66
N LEU A 159 -6.54 -13.78 11.53
CA LEU A 159 -5.76 -13.52 10.32
C LEU A 159 -5.70 -12.01 10.09
N GLY A 160 -4.54 -11.49 9.73
CA GLY A 160 -4.41 -10.15 9.20
C GLY A 160 -4.94 -10.06 7.78
N PHE A 161 -5.42 -8.90 7.41
CA PHE A 161 -5.87 -8.61 6.05
C PHE A 161 -4.74 -8.74 5.01
N ASP A 162 -3.49 -8.48 5.42
CA ASP A 162 -2.28 -8.65 4.61
C ASP A 162 -1.88 -10.11 4.36
N GLY A 163 -2.65 -11.06 4.92
CA GLY A 163 -2.31 -12.49 4.88
C GLY A 163 -1.25 -12.91 5.91
N GLY A 164 -0.83 -11.98 6.77
CA GLY A 164 -0.04 -12.29 7.97
C GLY A 164 -0.85 -13.20 8.88
N GLN A 165 -0.27 -14.31 9.30
CA GLN A 165 -0.90 -15.17 10.31
C GLN A 165 -0.62 -14.59 11.68
N TYR A 166 -1.62 -13.97 12.32
CA TYR A 166 -1.51 -13.63 13.74
C TYR A 166 -1.52 -14.89 14.63
N GLY A 167 -2.11 -15.98 14.16
CA GLY A 167 -2.04 -17.25 14.83
C GLY A 167 -3.34 -17.68 15.52
N ARG A 168 -3.24 -18.78 16.27
CA ARG A 168 -4.30 -19.33 17.08
C ARG A 168 -4.61 -18.36 18.22
N VAL A 169 -5.90 -18.10 18.49
CA VAL A 169 -6.30 -17.40 19.71
C VAL A 169 -5.90 -18.28 20.89
N ALA A 170 -4.92 -17.81 21.67
CA ALA A 170 -4.46 -18.52 22.87
C ALA A 170 -5.61 -18.64 23.87
N ASN A 171 -5.52 -19.56 24.83
CA ASN A 171 -6.49 -19.71 25.90
C ASN A 171 -7.95 -20.04 25.53
N VAL A 172 -8.27 -20.16 24.22
CA VAL A 172 -9.57 -20.68 23.76
C VAL A 172 -9.47 -22.21 23.65
N PRO A 173 -10.42 -22.98 24.21
CA PRO A 173 -10.41 -24.44 24.11
C PRO A 173 -10.43 -24.93 22.65
N SER A 174 -9.85 -26.09 22.37
CA SER A 174 -10.09 -26.80 21.13
C SER A 174 -11.57 -27.17 20.96
N SER A 175 -12.03 -27.32 19.73
CA SER A 175 -13.44 -27.56 19.36
C SER A 175 -14.30 -26.28 19.21
N VAL A 176 -13.65 -25.12 19.00
CA VAL A 176 -14.29 -23.84 18.70
C VAL A 176 -14.06 -23.51 17.23
N ASN A 177 -15.11 -23.50 16.41
CA ASN A 177 -15.03 -23.30 14.97
C ASN A 177 -15.79 -22.05 14.47
N PHE A 178 -16.34 -21.26 15.38
CA PHE A 178 -17.03 -20.00 15.08
C PHE A 178 -16.81 -19.02 16.23
N GLY A 179 -16.51 -17.77 15.87
CA GLY A 179 -16.39 -16.67 16.80
C GLY A 179 -16.63 -15.34 16.11
N THR A 180 -17.00 -14.33 16.88
CA THR A 180 -17.25 -12.96 16.40
C THR A 180 -16.60 -11.94 17.33
N PHE A 181 -16.21 -10.79 16.81
CA PHE A 181 -15.68 -9.69 17.61
C PHE A 181 -16.80 -8.88 18.26
N SER A 182 -16.52 -8.26 19.43
CA SER A 182 -17.33 -7.18 19.96
C SER A 182 -17.20 -5.91 19.07
N PRO A 183 -18.19 -4.97 19.15
CA PRO A 183 -18.15 -3.75 18.34
C PRO A 183 -16.91 -2.87 18.55
N ASP A 184 -16.27 -2.94 19.74
CA ASP A 184 -15.02 -2.25 20.06
C ASP A 184 -13.77 -3.07 19.73
N ALA A 185 -13.93 -4.24 19.08
CA ALA A 185 -12.89 -5.20 18.72
C ALA A 185 -11.97 -5.67 19.86
N ARG A 186 -12.35 -5.44 21.15
CA ARG A 186 -11.54 -5.83 22.32
C ARG A 186 -11.87 -7.23 22.84
N LYS A 187 -13.06 -7.75 22.51
CA LYS A 187 -13.54 -9.05 22.96
C LYS A 187 -13.96 -9.92 21.79
N ILE A 188 -14.04 -11.22 22.05
CA ILE A 188 -14.60 -12.22 21.14
C ILE A 188 -15.70 -13.01 21.84
N LEU A 189 -16.76 -13.31 21.09
CA LEU A 189 -17.72 -14.36 21.43
C LEU A 189 -17.31 -15.65 20.74
N TYR A 190 -17.46 -16.76 21.42
CA TYR A 190 -17.27 -18.09 20.83
C TYR A 190 -18.13 -19.14 21.57
N SER A 191 -18.33 -20.28 20.88
CA SER A 191 -19.06 -21.40 21.50
C SER A 191 -18.11 -22.54 21.79
N ALA A 192 -17.96 -22.88 23.07
CA ALA A 192 -17.09 -23.95 23.56
C ALA A 192 -17.85 -25.03 24.32
N PRO A 193 -17.38 -26.29 24.32
CA PRO A 193 -18.04 -27.37 25.07
C PRO A 193 -17.88 -27.19 26.57
N VAL A 194 -19.00 -27.36 27.27
CA VAL A 194 -19.09 -27.60 28.71
C VAL A 194 -19.66 -29.00 28.88
N GLY A 195 -18.83 -29.97 29.23
CA GLY A 195 -19.14 -31.38 29.03
C GLY A 195 -19.34 -31.69 27.54
N ASN A 196 -20.51 -32.19 27.14
CA ASN A 196 -20.84 -32.52 25.75
C ASN A 196 -21.71 -31.44 25.05
N ILE A 197 -21.98 -30.34 25.73
CA ILE A 197 -22.92 -29.30 25.26
C ILE A 197 -22.17 -28.00 25.06
N LYS A 198 -22.32 -27.40 23.88
CA LYS A 198 -21.68 -26.10 23.59
C LYS A 198 -22.44 -24.96 24.25
N GLN A 199 -21.69 -24.07 24.88
CA GLN A 199 -22.17 -22.86 25.53
C GLN A 199 -21.44 -21.64 24.97
N ILE A 200 -22.04 -20.46 25.07
CA ILE A 200 -21.44 -19.20 24.63
C ILE A 200 -20.55 -18.64 25.72
N PHE A 201 -19.36 -18.23 25.32
CA PHE A 201 -18.37 -17.55 26.14
C PHE A 201 -18.02 -16.19 25.52
N VAL A 202 -17.67 -15.24 26.36
CA VAL A 202 -16.99 -14.00 25.99
C VAL A 202 -15.59 -14.00 26.60
N ALA A 203 -14.60 -13.55 25.83
CA ALA A 203 -13.22 -13.40 26.30
C ALA A 203 -12.58 -12.15 25.69
N ASN A 204 -11.42 -11.74 26.18
CA ASN A 204 -10.57 -10.81 25.47
C ASN A 204 -10.14 -11.41 24.11
N VAL A 205 -9.73 -10.58 23.15
CA VAL A 205 -9.29 -11.01 21.81
C VAL A 205 -8.16 -12.05 21.85
N ASP A 206 -7.30 -12.00 22.86
CA ASP A 206 -6.23 -12.99 23.10
C ASP A 206 -6.72 -14.28 23.80
N GLY A 207 -8.03 -14.39 24.09
CA GLY A 207 -8.67 -15.51 24.77
C GLY A 207 -8.57 -15.48 26.29
N THR A 208 -7.94 -14.44 26.88
CA THR A 208 -7.91 -14.30 28.37
C THR A 208 -9.26 -13.83 28.93
N ASN A 209 -9.44 -13.95 30.25
CA ASN A 209 -10.64 -13.52 30.96
C ASN A 209 -11.96 -14.10 30.42
N ALA A 210 -11.93 -15.36 29.99
CA ALA A 210 -13.10 -16.03 29.45
C ALA A 210 -14.21 -16.18 30.49
N THR A 211 -15.42 -15.73 30.16
CA THR A 211 -16.62 -15.81 30.99
C THR A 211 -17.71 -16.54 30.21
N GLN A 212 -18.33 -17.53 30.83
CA GLN A 212 -19.46 -18.28 30.30
C GLN A 212 -20.74 -17.43 30.39
N LEU A 213 -21.45 -17.20 29.27
CA LEU A 213 -22.68 -16.40 29.20
C LEU A 213 -23.96 -17.26 29.23
N THR A 214 -23.88 -18.50 28.71
CA THR A 214 -25.03 -19.42 28.72
C THR A 214 -24.71 -20.70 29.46
N ASN A 215 -25.74 -21.27 30.14
CA ASN A 215 -25.63 -22.54 30.84
C ASN A 215 -26.95 -23.34 30.67
N ASP A 216 -27.28 -23.65 29.42
CA ASP A 216 -28.54 -24.33 29.08
C ASP A 216 -28.25 -25.76 28.60
N PRO A 217 -29.02 -26.79 29.08
CA PRO A 217 -28.81 -28.17 28.68
C PRO A 217 -29.05 -28.44 27.20
N ALA A 218 -29.75 -27.56 26.46
CA ALA A 218 -29.94 -27.67 25.01
C ALA A 218 -28.84 -27.00 24.19
N GLY A 219 -27.96 -26.26 24.85
CA GLY A 219 -26.82 -25.57 24.20
C GLY A 219 -27.14 -24.26 23.52
N ALA A 220 -26.08 -23.52 23.18
CA ALA A 220 -26.13 -22.26 22.50
C ALA A 220 -24.92 -22.08 21.58
N LEU A 221 -25.14 -21.53 20.36
CA LEU A 221 -24.18 -21.45 19.28
C LEU A 221 -24.32 -20.14 18.48
N HIS A 222 -23.33 -19.85 17.62
CA HIS A 222 -23.34 -18.81 16.58
C HIS A 222 -23.75 -17.42 17.12
N ALA A 223 -23.14 -17.02 18.24
CA ALA A 223 -23.42 -15.75 18.89
C ALA A 223 -22.76 -14.57 18.15
N VAL A 224 -23.53 -13.49 18.01
CA VAL A 224 -23.10 -12.24 17.35
C VAL A 224 -23.56 -11.03 18.18
N TRP A 225 -22.68 -10.04 18.32
CA TRP A 225 -23.00 -8.76 18.93
C TRP A 225 -23.87 -7.89 18.02
N SER A 226 -24.80 -7.14 18.60
CA SER A 226 -25.34 -5.97 17.93
C SER A 226 -24.26 -4.90 17.75
N PRO A 227 -24.25 -4.12 16.64
CA PRO A 227 -23.25 -3.06 16.43
C PRO A 227 -23.19 -2.00 17.52
N ASP A 228 -24.30 -1.71 18.20
CA ASP A 228 -24.34 -0.79 19.34
C ASP A 228 -23.83 -1.42 20.66
N GLY A 229 -23.47 -2.70 20.64
CA GLY A 229 -22.93 -3.43 21.80
C GLY A 229 -23.92 -3.75 22.91
N THR A 230 -25.21 -3.49 22.73
CA THR A 230 -26.22 -3.65 23.79
C THR A 230 -26.86 -5.03 23.87
N THR A 231 -26.76 -5.82 22.79
CA THR A 231 -27.45 -7.11 22.68
C THR A 231 -26.58 -8.17 21.98
N ILE A 232 -26.67 -9.41 22.41
CA ILE A 232 -26.08 -10.58 21.74
C ILE A 232 -27.21 -11.44 21.18
N ALA A 233 -27.25 -11.66 19.86
CA ALA A 233 -28.12 -12.64 19.23
C ALA A 233 -27.40 -13.99 19.09
N PHE A 234 -28.10 -15.10 19.29
CA PHE A 234 -27.51 -16.44 19.25
C PHE A 234 -28.53 -17.52 18.90
N MET A 235 -28.06 -18.67 18.46
CA MET A 235 -28.89 -19.85 18.21
C MET A 235 -28.95 -20.73 19.45
N SER A 236 -30.14 -21.24 19.81
CA SER A 236 -30.33 -22.26 20.86
C SER A 236 -31.48 -23.20 20.54
N ASN A 237 -31.34 -24.46 20.96
CA ASN A 237 -32.34 -25.52 20.74
C ASN A 237 -33.24 -25.76 21.98
N ARG A 238 -33.38 -24.77 22.86
CA ARG A 238 -34.09 -24.92 24.15
C ARG A 238 -35.61 -24.88 24.05
N GLN A 239 -36.16 -24.49 22.89
CA GLN A 239 -37.61 -24.49 22.60
C GLN A 239 -37.85 -24.82 21.13
N ASP A 240 -38.68 -25.84 20.85
CA ASP A 240 -39.23 -26.17 19.52
C ASP A 240 -38.21 -26.21 18.36
N GLY A 241 -37.02 -26.79 18.62
CA GLY A 241 -35.92 -26.79 17.66
C GLY A 241 -35.03 -25.52 17.72
N PHE A 242 -34.13 -25.38 16.77
CA PHE A 242 -33.20 -24.25 16.73
C PHE A 242 -33.94 -22.93 16.50
N GLN A 243 -33.77 -21.99 17.43
CA GLN A 243 -34.39 -20.67 17.41
C GLN A 243 -33.31 -19.60 17.60
N ILE A 244 -33.56 -18.38 17.11
CA ILE A 244 -32.74 -17.21 17.40
C ILE A 244 -33.19 -16.61 18.73
N TRP A 245 -32.27 -16.49 19.65
CA TRP A 245 -32.41 -15.89 20.96
C TRP A 245 -31.62 -14.59 21.04
N ALA A 246 -31.99 -13.76 22.01
CA ALA A 246 -31.19 -12.58 22.37
C ALA A 246 -30.92 -12.59 23.88
N MET A 247 -29.81 -11.96 24.26
CA MET A 247 -29.45 -11.71 25.66
C MET A 247 -28.69 -10.38 25.78
N ASP A 248 -28.58 -9.89 27.00
CA ASP A 248 -27.70 -8.75 27.29
C ASP A 248 -26.21 -9.19 27.26
N PRO A 249 -25.25 -8.26 27.13
CA PRO A 249 -23.81 -8.57 27.01
C PRO A 249 -23.23 -9.36 28.18
N ASP A 250 -23.85 -9.31 29.35
CA ASP A 250 -23.49 -10.08 30.56
C ASP A 250 -24.13 -11.48 30.63
N GLY A 251 -24.92 -11.87 29.63
CA GLY A 251 -25.61 -13.16 29.55
C GLY A 251 -26.99 -13.19 30.20
N THR A 252 -27.46 -12.06 30.76
CA THR A 252 -28.81 -11.96 31.39
C THR A 252 -29.90 -11.66 30.34
N ASN A 253 -31.17 -11.64 30.75
CA ASN A 253 -32.34 -11.29 29.94
C ASN A 253 -32.48 -12.11 28.67
N GLN A 254 -32.19 -13.42 28.72
CA GLN A 254 -32.30 -14.32 27.56
C GLN A 254 -33.75 -14.48 27.11
N ARG A 255 -34.05 -14.17 25.85
CA ARG A 255 -35.40 -14.21 25.27
C ARG A 255 -35.39 -14.81 23.87
N ASN A 256 -36.42 -15.58 23.52
CA ASN A 256 -36.61 -16.15 22.19
C ASN A 256 -37.17 -15.07 21.23
N LEU A 257 -36.51 -14.82 20.10
CA LEU A 257 -36.91 -13.86 19.07
C LEU A 257 -37.75 -14.50 17.98
N THR A 258 -37.47 -15.73 17.58
CA THR A 258 -38.18 -16.36 16.44
C THR A 258 -39.46 -17.06 16.83
N ASN A 259 -39.51 -17.78 17.95
CA ASN A 259 -40.69 -18.41 18.59
C ASN A 259 -41.79 -18.88 17.62
N ASP A 260 -41.41 -19.51 16.50
CA ASP A 260 -42.28 -19.81 15.37
C ASP A 260 -42.83 -21.26 15.41
N GLY A 261 -42.41 -22.09 16.34
CA GLY A 261 -42.76 -23.49 16.47
C GLY A 261 -42.29 -24.41 15.34
N ILE A 262 -41.50 -23.87 14.40
CA ILE A 262 -40.98 -24.61 13.24
C ILE A 262 -39.54 -25.05 13.47
N GLY A 263 -38.73 -24.20 14.11
CA GLY A 263 -37.32 -24.44 14.35
C GLY A 263 -36.42 -24.28 13.10
N GLY A 264 -35.13 -24.59 13.25
CA GLY A 264 -34.17 -24.51 12.17
C GLY A 264 -33.70 -23.09 11.82
N ASN A 265 -33.81 -22.18 12.79
CA ASN A 265 -33.31 -20.80 12.67
C ASN A 265 -31.86 -20.73 13.18
N ASP A 266 -30.95 -20.18 12.36
CA ASP A 266 -29.52 -20.18 12.65
C ASP A 266 -28.79 -19.01 11.99
N PHE A 267 -27.50 -18.81 12.32
CA PHE A 267 -26.61 -17.80 11.77
C PHE A 267 -27.21 -16.38 11.75
N PRO A 268 -27.52 -15.82 12.92
CA PRO A 268 -28.00 -14.45 13.01
C PRO A 268 -26.91 -13.46 12.58
N ALA A 269 -27.32 -12.37 11.90
CA ALA A 269 -26.47 -11.28 11.48
C ALA A 269 -27.21 -9.95 11.67
N TRP A 270 -26.67 -9.04 12.46
CA TRP A 270 -27.25 -7.73 12.72
C TRP A 270 -27.09 -6.77 11.54
N SER A 271 -28.09 -5.92 11.30
CA SER A 271 -27.92 -4.74 10.46
C SER A 271 -27.03 -3.71 11.15
N PRO A 272 -26.29 -2.87 10.39
CA PRO A 272 -25.32 -1.92 10.98
C PRO A 272 -25.93 -0.92 11.97
N ASP A 273 -27.20 -0.60 11.81
CA ASP A 273 -28.00 0.28 12.69
C ASP A 273 -28.62 -0.43 13.90
N SER A 274 -28.31 -1.70 14.13
CA SER A 274 -28.86 -2.56 15.18
C SER A 274 -30.37 -2.75 15.15
N SER A 275 -31.08 -2.30 14.08
CA SER A 275 -32.54 -2.32 13.99
C SER A 275 -33.12 -3.66 13.52
N LYS A 276 -32.31 -4.49 12.82
CA LYS A 276 -32.75 -5.74 12.20
C LYS A 276 -31.76 -6.87 12.38
N ILE A 277 -32.27 -8.10 12.27
CA ILE A 277 -31.47 -9.33 12.26
C ILE A 277 -31.82 -10.12 11.01
N ALA A 278 -30.86 -10.37 10.13
CA ALA A 278 -30.94 -11.39 9.09
C ALA A 278 -30.54 -12.74 9.66
N PHE A 279 -31.16 -13.83 9.21
CA PHE A 279 -30.87 -15.17 9.67
C PHE A 279 -31.26 -16.21 8.62
N GLN A 280 -30.68 -17.39 8.66
CA GLN A 280 -31.16 -18.51 7.85
C GLN A 280 -32.29 -19.24 8.60
N ARG A 281 -33.29 -19.70 7.84
CA ARG A 281 -34.38 -20.54 8.36
C ARG A 281 -34.57 -21.76 7.48
N LEU A 282 -34.63 -22.93 8.12
CA LEU A 282 -35.00 -24.18 7.46
C LEU A 282 -36.51 -24.18 7.17
N ARG A 283 -36.88 -24.22 5.89
CA ARG A 283 -38.24 -24.21 5.44
C ARG A 283 -38.89 -25.59 5.43
N ASN A 284 -38.10 -26.61 5.08
CA ASN A 284 -38.43 -28.03 5.13
C ASN A 284 -37.14 -28.82 5.32
N SER A 285 -37.20 -30.14 5.35
CA SER A 285 -36.03 -30.97 5.64
C SER A 285 -34.81 -30.79 4.72
N ALA A 286 -34.90 -29.99 3.66
CA ALA A 286 -33.85 -29.83 2.66
C ALA A 286 -33.73 -28.42 2.03
N GLN A 287 -34.55 -27.47 2.44
CA GLN A 287 -34.54 -26.10 1.91
C GLN A 287 -34.32 -25.08 3.01
N THR A 288 -33.36 -24.19 2.81
CA THR A 288 -33.06 -23.09 3.72
C THR A 288 -33.18 -21.77 2.98
N ASP A 289 -33.82 -20.78 3.60
CA ASP A 289 -33.96 -19.41 3.08
C ASP A 289 -33.34 -18.39 4.02
N VAL A 290 -32.90 -17.24 3.48
CA VAL A 290 -32.52 -16.06 4.25
C VAL A 290 -33.78 -15.28 4.61
N TRP A 291 -33.94 -15.01 5.90
CA TRP A 291 -35.04 -14.22 6.48
C TRP A 291 -34.46 -12.96 7.14
N VAL A 292 -35.33 -11.99 7.36
CA VAL A 292 -35.04 -10.80 8.17
C VAL A 292 -36.16 -10.56 9.15
N MET A 293 -35.83 -10.04 10.33
CA MET A 293 -36.75 -9.60 11.37
C MET A 293 -36.29 -8.28 12.00
N ASN A 294 -37.17 -7.60 12.73
CA ASN A 294 -36.79 -6.50 13.61
C ASN A 294 -35.98 -7.03 14.81
N ALA A 295 -35.21 -6.17 15.47
CA ALA A 295 -34.38 -6.53 16.64
C ALA A 295 -35.18 -7.14 17.81
N ASP A 296 -36.50 -6.85 17.88
CA ASP A 296 -37.43 -7.40 18.89
C ASP A 296 -38.04 -8.75 18.47
N GLY A 297 -37.70 -9.28 17.30
CA GLY A 297 -38.22 -10.54 16.76
C GLY A 297 -39.47 -10.40 15.90
N THR A 298 -40.08 -9.19 15.79
CA THR A 298 -41.28 -8.94 14.97
C THR A 298 -40.93 -8.75 13.49
N GLY A 299 -41.95 -8.75 12.61
CA GLY A 299 -41.75 -8.41 11.20
C GLY A 299 -40.96 -9.42 10.38
N GLN A 300 -41.00 -10.71 10.75
CA GLN A 300 -40.24 -11.77 10.07
C GLN A 300 -40.65 -11.92 8.60
N THR A 301 -39.71 -11.76 7.69
CA THR A 301 -39.92 -11.78 6.25
C THR A 301 -38.89 -12.65 5.53
N ASN A 302 -39.35 -13.51 4.60
CA ASN A 302 -38.45 -14.30 3.75
C ASN A 302 -37.92 -13.44 2.59
N LEU A 303 -36.62 -13.32 2.47
CA LEU A 303 -35.93 -12.51 1.46
C LEU A 303 -35.57 -13.30 0.20
N THR A 304 -35.24 -14.59 0.30
CA THR A 304 -34.79 -15.36 -0.86
C THR A 304 -35.93 -16.11 -1.55
N ASN A 305 -36.88 -16.69 -0.83
CA ASN A 305 -38.09 -17.33 -1.32
C ASN A 305 -37.89 -18.17 -2.60
N THR A 306 -36.79 -18.95 -2.67
CA THR A 306 -36.49 -19.77 -3.85
C THR A 306 -37.40 -21.00 -3.95
N THR A 307 -37.61 -21.49 -5.17
CA THR A 307 -38.30 -22.77 -5.43
C THR A 307 -37.24 -23.90 -5.51
N GLY A 308 -37.60 -25.11 -5.09
CA GLY A 308 -36.70 -26.28 -5.12
C GLY A 308 -35.88 -26.48 -3.83
N PHE A 309 -35.04 -27.51 -3.84
CA PHE A 309 -34.22 -27.90 -2.68
C PHE A 309 -32.90 -27.12 -2.68
N ASN A 310 -32.98 -25.83 -2.35
CA ASN A 310 -31.81 -24.96 -2.34
C ASN A 310 -31.44 -24.55 -0.92
N PHE A 311 -30.13 -24.49 -0.66
CA PHE A 311 -29.58 -23.82 0.50
C PHE A 311 -29.43 -22.33 0.16
N ASN A 312 -29.96 -21.44 1.00
CA ASN A 312 -29.67 -20.01 1.04
C ASN A 312 -29.39 -19.65 2.51
N GLY A 313 -28.19 -19.25 2.84
CA GLY A 313 -27.83 -19.06 4.25
C GLY A 313 -26.55 -18.27 4.49
N ASN A 314 -26.14 -18.21 5.74
CA ASN A 314 -25.00 -17.43 6.21
C ASN A 314 -25.08 -15.95 5.77
N PRO A 315 -26.15 -15.22 6.10
CA PRO A 315 -26.29 -13.82 5.69
C PRO A 315 -25.26 -12.92 6.36
N SER A 316 -24.80 -11.91 5.63
CA SER A 316 -23.92 -10.84 6.14
C SER A 316 -24.36 -9.49 5.54
N TRP A 317 -24.57 -8.49 6.38
CA TRP A 317 -24.96 -7.15 5.96
C TRP A 317 -23.77 -6.35 5.46
N SER A 318 -23.97 -5.52 4.45
CA SER A 318 -23.02 -4.46 4.08
C SER A 318 -23.02 -3.37 5.16
N PRO A 319 -21.88 -2.69 5.41
CA PRO A 319 -21.78 -1.66 6.45
C PRO A 319 -22.73 -0.48 6.26
N ASP A 320 -23.13 -0.19 5.03
CA ASP A 320 -24.12 0.84 4.70
C ASP A 320 -25.60 0.38 4.89
N GLY A 321 -25.81 -0.87 5.31
CA GLY A 321 -27.16 -1.45 5.51
C GLY A 321 -28.00 -1.65 4.25
N THR A 322 -27.45 -1.38 3.06
CA THR A 322 -28.24 -1.43 1.81
C THR A 322 -28.28 -2.81 1.17
N LYS A 323 -27.34 -3.71 1.52
CA LYS A 323 -27.19 -5.03 0.88
C LYS A 323 -26.98 -6.14 1.90
N ILE A 324 -27.27 -7.38 1.47
CA ILE A 324 -26.97 -8.62 2.20
C ILE A 324 -26.25 -9.56 1.25
N ALA A 325 -25.08 -10.06 1.66
CA ALA A 325 -24.40 -11.18 1.01
C ALA A 325 -24.84 -12.49 1.66
N PHE A 326 -24.90 -13.58 0.89
CA PHE A 326 -25.32 -14.90 1.36
C PHE A 326 -24.78 -16.02 0.48
N GLY A 327 -24.67 -17.23 1.03
CA GLY A 327 -24.36 -18.44 0.25
C GLY A 327 -25.63 -19.02 -0.37
N SER A 328 -25.53 -19.56 -1.60
CA SER A 328 -26.66 -20.22 -2.27
C SER A 328 -26.22 -21.37 -3.18
N THR A 329 -26.98 -22.49 -3.16
CA THR A 329 -26.75 -23.64 -4.04
C THR A 329 -27.65 -23.69 -5.26
N ARG A 330 -28.36 -22.60 -5.57
CA ARG A 330 -29.38 -22.56 -6.66
C ARG A 330 -28.82 -22.85 -8.05
N ASP A 331 -27.52 -22.69 -8.27
CA ASP A 331 -26.84 -22.93 -9.54
C ASP A 331 -25.95 -24.22 -9.53
N GLY A 332 -26.19 -25.13 -8.57
CA GLY A 332 -25.57 -26.44 -8.50
C GLY A 332 -24.60 -26.64 -7.36
N ASN A 333 -23.59 -25.80 -7.19
CA ASN A 333 -22.68 -25.77 -6.04
C ASN A 333 -22.95 -24.53 -5.19
N ASN A 334 -22.36 -24.47 -4.00
CA ASN A 334 -22.52 -23.29 -3.13
C ASN A 334 -21.69 -22.13 -3.69
N GLU A 335 -22.36 -20.99 -3.89
CA GLU A 335 -21.78 -19.77 -4.45
C GLU A 335 -22.20 -18.56 -3.62
N ILE A 336 -21.43 -17.48 -3.67
CA ILE A 336 -21.78 -16.22 -3.00
C ILE A 336 -22.71 -15.40 -3.89
N TYR A 337 -23.78 -14.92 -3.30
CA TYR A 337 -24.75 -13.99 -3.86
C TYR A 337 -24.81 -12.72 -3.04
N LYS A 338 -25.29 -11.64 -3.64
CA LYS A 338 -25.73 -10.43 -2.94
C LYS A 338 -27.14 -10.04 -3.37
N MET A 339 -27.86 -9.37 -2.48
CA MET A 339 -29.20 -8.80 -2.73
C MET A 339 -29.32 -7.45 -2.02
N THR A 340 -30.36 -6.67 -2.33
CA THR A 340 -30.72 -5.51 -1.49
C THR A 340 -31.20 -5.97 -0.11
N SER A 341 -31.23 -5.08 0.87
CA SER A 341 -31.74 -5.34 2.22
C SER A 341 -33.22 -5.75 2.24
N THR A 342 -33.96 -5.55 1.12
CA THR A 342 -35.36 -5.97 0.92
C THR A 342 -35.51 -7.29 0.16
N GLY A 343 -34.41 -7.96 -0.18
CA GLY A 343 -34.42 -9.23 -0.92
C GLY A 343 -34.46 -9.11 -2.45
N ALA A 344 -34.51 -7.89 -3.00
CA ALA A 344 -34.52 -7.66 -4.45
C ALA A 344 -33.11 -7.74 -5.06
N SER A 345 -33.02 -7.81 -6.39
CA SER A 345 -31.77 -7.77 -7.18
C SER A 345 -30.74 -8.81 -6.74
N GLN A 346 -31.18 -10.06 -6.56
CA GLN A 346 -30.29 -11.15 -6.17
C GLN A 346 -29.30 -11.45 -7.32
N THR A 347 -28.01 -11.17 -7.09
CA THR A 347 -26.95 -11.29 -8.09
C THR A 347 -25.86 -12.27 -7.60
N ARG A 348 -25.47 -13.22 -8.44
CA ARG A 348 -24.38 -14.14 -8.19
C ARG A 348 -23.04 -13.40 -8.30
N LEU A 349 -22.16 -13.60 -7.33
CA LEU A 349 -20.82 -12.99 -7.28
C LEU A 349 -19.70 -13.97 -7.65
N THR A 350 -19.82 -15.24 -7.24
CA THR A 350 -18.83 -16.26 -7.57
C THR A 350 -19.40 -17.28 -8.56
N THR A 351 -18.53 -17.80 -9.45
CA THR A 351 -18.91 -18.74 -10.54
C THR A 351 -17.96 -19.92 -10.67
N HIS A 352 -17.15 -20.16 -9.65
CA HIS A 352 -16.16 -21.26 -9.66
C HIS A 352 -16.87 -22.60 -9.40
N SER A 353 -16.33 -23.70 -9.95
CA SER A 353 -16.87 -25.05 -9.72
C SER A 353 -16.69 -25.59 -8.29
N ALA A 354 -15.93 -24.92 -7.46
CA ALA A 354 -15.75 -25.23 -6.03
C ALA A 354 -16.88 -24.60 -5.20
N ASN A 355 -17.05 -25.07 -3.96
CA ASN A 355 -18.01 -24.48 -3.04
C ASN A 355 -17.43 -23.20 -2.40
N ASP A 356 -18.14 -22.10 -2.53
CA ASP A 356 -17.87 -20.81 -1.90
C ASP A 356 -19.00 -20.50 -0.90
N GLY A 357 -18.66 -20.15 0.35
CA GLY A 357 -19.68 -19.99 1.39
C GLY A 357 -19.29 -19.04 2.52
N ALA A 358 -20.24 -18.80 3.43
CA ALA A 358 -20.10 -17.94 4.60
C ALA A 358 -19.47 -16.57 4.28
N PRO A 359 -20.10 -15.74 3.44
CA PRO A 359 -19.60 -14.42 3.15
C PRO A 359 -19.62 -13.51 4.37
N ALA A 360 -18.64 -12.63 4.49
CA ALA A 360 -18.59 -11.58 5.51
C ALA A 360 -18.10 -10.27 4.84
N TRP A 361 -18.90 -9.21 4.91
CA TRP A 361 -18.53 -7.89 4.42
C TRP A 361 -17.41 -7.29 5.28
N SER A 362 -16.42 -6.65 4.64
CA SER A 362 -15.44 -5.85 5.37
C SER A 362 -16.11 -4.59 5.95
N PRO A 363 -15.59 -4.06 7.08
CA PRO A 363 -16.17 -2.89 7.74
C PRO A 363 -16.21 -1.62 6.86
N ASP A 364 -15.26 -1.47 5.94
CA ASP A 364 -15.18 -0.38 4.96
C ASP A 364 -16.11 -0.59 3.74
N GLY A 365 -16.77 -1.74 3.65
CA GLY A 365 -17.68 -2.08 2.56
C GLY A 365 -17.03 -2.32 1.20
N GLN A 366 -15.69 -2.44 1.13
CA GLN A 366 -14.98 -2.60 -0.14
C GLN A 366 -14.80 -4.07 -0.54
N LEU A 367 -14.79 -4.98 0.44
CA LEU A 367 -14.45 -6.38 0.25
C LEU A 367 -15.51 -7.32 0.86
N ILE A 368 -15.49 -8.56 0.39
CA ILE A 368 -16.21 -9.69 0.99
C ILE A 368 -15.21 -10.81 1.25
N ALA A 369 -15.05 -11.20 2.52
CA ALA A 369 -14.34 -12.43 2.88
C ALA A 369 -15.29 -13.63 2.75
N PHE A 370 -14.77 -14.79 2.35
CA PHE A 370 -15.53 -16.02 2.23
C PHE A 370 -14.63 -17.25 2.33
N HIS A 371 -15.17 -18.40 2.64
CA HIS A 371 -14.42 -19.64 2.54
C HIS A 371 -14.67 -20.33 1.20
N SER A 372 -13.64 -21.01 0.68
CA SER A 372 -13.70 -21.68 -0.63
C SER A 372 -12.88 -22.97 -0.66
N THR A 373 -13.38 -23.98 -1.40
CA THR A 373 -12.67 -25.24 -1.64
C THR A 373 -11.88 -25.25 -2.95
N ARG A 374 -11.72 -24.11 -3.65
CA ARG A 374 -11.10 -24.02 -4.99
C ARG A 374 -9.61 -24.43 -5.05
N THR A 375 -8.97 -24.63 -3.91
CA THR A 375 -7.55 -25.04 -3.84
C THR A 375 -7.33 -26.52 -3.50
N GLY A 376 -8.33 -27.38 -3.68
CA GLY A 376 -8.13 -28.81 -3.51
C GLY A 376 -8.85 -29.46 -2.32
N GLY A 377 -10.12 -29.09 -2.08
CA GLY A 377 -11.04 -29.80 -1.16
C GLY A 377 -11.07 -29.29 0.26
N ALA A 378 -10.00 -28.69 0.81
CA ALA A 378 -10.03 -28.01 2.09
C ALA A 378 -10.50 -26.57 1.93
N PHE A 379 -11.31 -26.07 2.86
CA PHE A 379 -11.72 -24.65 2.86
C PHE A 379 -10.52 -23.74 3.11
N ARG A 380 -10.43 -22.67 2.35
CA ARG A 380 -9.49 -21.56 2.55
C ARG A 380 -10.25 -20.25 2.63
N ILE A 381 -9.69 -19.28 3.35
CA ILE A 381 -10.27 -17.95 3.39
C ILE A 381 -9.77 -17.15 2.18
N PHE A 382 -10.73 -16.60 1.47
CA PHE A 382 -10.55 -15.70 0.33
C PHE A 382 -11.19 -14.34 0.64
N VAL A 383 -10.70 -13.31 -0.01
CA VAL A 383 -11.37 -12.00 -0.10
C VAL A 383 -11.56 -11.65 -1.57
N MET A 384 -12.62 -10.93 -1.88
CA MET A 384 -12.94 -10.45 -3.23
C MET A 384 -13.54 -9.04 -3.16
N ASN A 385 -13.53 -8.34 -4.28
CA ASN A 385 -14.27 -7.08 -4.42
C ASN A 385 -15.77 -7.35 -4.29
N THR A 386 -16.54 -6.31 -3.95
CA THR A 386 -17.99 -6.42 -3.74
C THR A 386 -18.80 -6.67 -5.01
N ASP A 387 -18.19 -6.59 -6.17
CA ASP A 387 -18.75 -6.99 -7.46
C ASP A 387 -18.46 -8.46 -7.85
N GLY A 388 -17.72 -9.19 -6.99
CA GLY A 388 -17.31 -10.58 -7.22
C GLY A 388 -15.98 -10.74 -7.95
N THR A 389 -15.31 -9.63 -8.33
CA THR A 389 -14.01 -9.68 -9.00
C THR A 389 -12.87 -9.88 -8.02
N ASN A 390 -11.71 -10.27 -8.53
CA ASN A 390 -10.44 -10.39 -7.81
C ASN A 390 -10.51 -11.24 -6.52
N PRO A 391 -10.94 -12.51 -6.55
CA PRO A 391 -10.89 -13.37 -5.37
C PRO A 391 -9.44 -13.77 -5.05
N VAL A 392 -8.93 -13.34 -3.88
CA VAL A 392 -7.57 -13.57 -3.39
C VAL A 392 -7.61 -14.46 -2.16
N MET A 393 -6.74 -15.49 -2.13
CA MET A 393 -6.57 -16.37 -0.98
C MET A 393 -5.67 -15.72 0.07
N LEU A 394 -6.16 -15.58 1.30
CA LEU A 394 -5.40 -14.99 2.42
C LEU A 394 -4.44 -15.97 3.08
N VAL A 395 -4.84 -17.24 3.27
CA VAL A 395 -4.02 -18.24 3.98
C VAL A 395 -3.38 -19.20 3.00
N LYS A 396 -2.06 -19.16 2.88
CA LYS A 396 -1.29 -19.94 1.86
C LYS A 396 -0.60 -21.18 2.40
N GLN A 397 -0.39 -21.32 3.72
CA GLN A 397 0.40 -22.43 4.28
C GLN A 397 -0.45 -23.51 4.94
N GLY A 398 -0.08 -24.76 4.71
CA GLY A 398 -0.62 -25.96 5.39
C GLY A 398 -1.86 -26.56 4.74
N PHE A 399 -2.17 -27.83 5.14
CA PHE A 399 -3.32 -28.61 4.65
C PHE A 399 -4.58 -28.44 5.49
N SER A 400 -4.59 -27.52 6.45
CA SER A 400 -5.73 -27.29 7.35
C SER A 400 -6.83 -26.51 6.64
N SER A 401 -8.08 -26.81 6.97
CA SER A 401 -9.26 -26.10 6.50
C SER A 401 -9.57 -24.92 7.43
N TYR A 402 -9.94 -23.80 6.85
CA TYR A 402 -10.36 -22.58 7.55
C TYR A 402 -11.74 -22.17 7.05
N SER A 403 -12.66 -21.84 7.95
CA SER A 403 -14.06 -21.56 7.61
C SER A 403 -14.64 -20.41 8.42
N ASN A 404 -15.81 -19.93 7.99
CA ASN A 404 -16.62 -18.93 8.68
C ASN A 404 -15.84 -17.65 9.03
N PRO A 405 -15.30 -16.91 8.05
CA PRO A 405 -14.59 -15.67 8.31
C PRO A 405 -15.53 -14.63 8.91
N GLN A 406 -15.05 -13.90 9.91
CA GLN A 406 -15.74 -12.77 10.52
C GLN A 406 -14.77 -11.61 10.64
N TRP A 407 -15.08 -10.48 10.07
CA TRP A 407 -14.27 -9.29 10.20
C TRP A 407 -14.36 -8.68 11.59
N SER A 408 -13.25 -8.14 12.10
CA SER A 408 -13.33 -7.23 13.23
C SER A 408 -13.99 -5.92 12.79
N PRO A 409 -14.75 -5.25 13.65
CA PRO A 409 -15.14 -3.87 13.40
C PRO A 409 -13.92 -2.99 13.16
N ASP A 410 -14.06 -2.00 12.31
CA ASP A 410 -13.05 -0.96 12.16
C ASP A 410 -13.20 0.05 13.30
N THR A 411 -12.35 -0.07 14.31
CA THR A 411 -12.37 0.81 15.48
C THR A 411 -11.42 1.99 15.35
N SER A 412 -10.66 2.07 14.26
CA SER A 412 -9.63 3.09 14.09
C SER A 412 -10.16 4.44 13.66
N GLY A 413 -11.37 4.51 13.10
CA GLY A 413 -11.86 5.71 12.43
C GLY A 413 -11.20 5.98 11.08
N GLU A 414 -10.10 5.30 10.76
CA GLU A 414 -9.30 5.51 9.55
C GLU A 414 -9.89 4.71 8.38
N THR A 415 -10.62 5.39 7.51
CA THR A 415 -11.37 4.77 6.40
C THR A 415 -10.60 4.74 5.08
N VAL A 416 -9.49 5.48 5.00
CA VAL A 416 -8.58 5.50 3.85
C VAL A 416 -7.31 4.77 4.22
N ARG A 417 -6.98 3.71 3.49
CA ARG A 417 -5.77 2.91 3.72
C ARG A 417 -5.17 2.46 2.41
N THR A 418 -3.86 2.46 2.34
CA THR A 418 -3.12 2.00 1.17
C THR A 418 -1.78 1.42 1.54
N PHE A 419 -1.32 0.47 0.74
CA PHE A 419 0.07 0.03 0.77
C PHE A 419 0.84 0.73 -0.33
N ARG A 420 2.11 1.06 -0.05
CA ARG A 420 3.05 1.58 -1.04
C ARG A 420 4.30 0.70 -1.07
N SER A 421 4.72 0.32 -2.26
CA SER A 421 5.99 -0.38 -2.46
C SER A 421 7.11 0.63 -2.64
N SER A 422 8.27 0.39 -2.02
CA SER A 422 9.43 1.27 -2.21
C SER A 422 9.84 1.35 -3.68
N LEU A 423 10.23 2.55 -4.09
CA LEU A 423 10.63 2.85 -5.45
C LEU A 423 12.12 2.49 -5.66
N ASN A 424 12.51 2.33 -6.92
CA ASN A 424 13.91 2.13 -7.29
C ASN A 424 14.67 3.46 -7.17
N LEU A 425 15.82 3.44 -6.50
CA LEU A 425 16.69 4.60 -6.29
C LEU A 425 17.85 4.66 -7.30
N LEU A 426 18.09 3.57 -8.05
CA LEU A 426 19.18 3.51 -9.03
C LEU A 426 18.94 4.52 -10.15
N GLY A 427 19.93 5.38 -10.39
CA GLY A 427 19.88 6.41 -11.42
C GLY A 427 19.20 7.71 -10.98
N ASP A 428 18.75 7.83 -9.74
CA ASP A 428 18.03 9.01 -9.25
C ASP A 428 18.90 10.28 -9.25
N GLY A 429 20.23 10.17 -9.25
CA GLY A 429 21.12 11.29 -9.50
C GLY A 429 20.90 11.97 -10.86
N PHE A 430 20.56 11.24 -11.92
CA PHE A 430 20.18 11.81 -13.20
C PHE A 430 18.81 12.50 -13.14
N VAL A 431 17.88 11.95 -12.35
CA VAL A 431 16.56 12.56 -12.13
C VAL A 431 16.70 13.89 -11.40
N GLU A 432 17.52 13.96 -10.33
CA GLU A 432 17.79 15.20 -9.60
C GLU A 432 18.49 16.24 -10.45
N ALA A 433 19.43 15.81 -11.32
CA ALA A 433 20.18 16.68 -12.23
C ALA A 433 19.38 17.18 -13.45
N THR A 434 18.09 16.84 -13.53
CA THR A 434 17.19 17.34 -14.57
C THR A 434 16.62 18.69 -14.19
N ASP A 435 16.67 19.69 -15.13
CA ASP A 435 16.07 20.99 -14.93
C ASP A 435 14.54 20.90 -14.82
N ASP A 436 13.95 21.74 -13.98
CA ASP A 436 12.49 21.87 -13.86
C ASP A 436 11.83 22.25 -15.18
N ALA A 437 12.49 23.10 -15.96
CA ALA A 437 12.03 23.48 -17.30
C ALA A 437 11.88 22.27 -18.23
N THR A 438 12.74 21.27 -18.11
CA THR A 438 12.64 20.00 -18.88
C THR A 438 11.38 19.22 -18.49
N LEU A 439 11.10 19.05 -17.20
CA LEU A 439 9.90 18.35 -16.72
C LEU A 439 8.61 19.11 -17.10
N ILE A 440 8.65 20.45 -17.01
CA ILE A 440 7.53 21.31 -17.43
C ILE A 440 7.31 21.20 -18.94
N ALA A 441 8.37 21.18 -19.75
CA ALA A 441 8.26 21.02 -21.20
C ALA A 441 7.67 19.64 -21.57
N ILE A 442 8.05 18.56 -20.86
CA ILE A 442 7.43 17.24 -21.02
C ILE A 442 5.94 17.31 -20.74
N ARG A 443 5.54 17.91 -19.61
CA ARG A 443 4.13 18.12 -19.24
C ARG A 443 3.37 18.87 -20.34
N ASP A 444 3.92 19.96 -20.81
CA ASP A 444 3.24 20.86 -21.76
C ASP A 444 3.12 20.26 -23.17
N ALA A 445 3.99 19.31 -23.52
CA ALA A 445 3.90 18.53 -24.74
C ALA A 445 2.82 17.43 -24.71
N GLN A 446 2.34 17.05 -23.52
CA GLN A 446 1.31 16.02 -23.37
C GLN A 446 -0.07 16.51 -23.82
N PRO A 447 -0.90 15.65 -24.45
CA PRO A 447 -2.30 15.94 -24.72
C PRO A 447 -3.04 16.33 -23.43
N GLN A 448 -3.95 17.30 -23.50
CA GLN A 448 -4.66 17.82 -22.34
C GLN A 448 -5.36 16.72 -21.52
N SER A 449 -5.91 15.68 -22.15
CA SER A 449 -6.58 14.55 -21.49
C SER A 449 -5.65 13.60 -20.75
N MET A 450 -4.34 13.67 -21.01
CA MET A 450 -3.30 12.82 -20.40
C MET A 450 -2.23 13.65 -19.70
N ARG A 451 -2.41 14.97 -19.61
CA ARG A 451 -1.41 15.89 -19.08
C ARG A 451 -1.21 15.67 -17.60
N GLY A 452 0.02 15.37 -17.21
CA GLY A 452 0.44 15.24 -15.83
C GLY A 452 0.44 16.58 -15.07
N THR A 453 0.43 16.48 -13.77
CA THR A 453 0.53 17.63 -12.86
C THR A 453 1.95 17.71 -12.30
N ALA A 454 2.60 18.86 -12.50
CA ALA A 454 3.85 19.21 -11.82
C ALA A 454 3.50 20.03 -10.57
N ILE A 455 3.90 19.57 -9.40
CA ILE A 455 3.79 20.33 -8.16
C ILE A 455 5.14 20.94 -7.81
N LEU A 456 5.13 22.14 -7.23
CA LEU A 456 6.32 22.79 -6.71
C LEU A 456 6.40 22.56 -5.22
N VAL A 457 7.52 22.02 -4.77
CA VAL A 457 7.78 21.71 -3.36
C VAL A 457 9.12 22.31 -2.93
N PRO A 458 9.27 22.74 -1.65
CA PRO A 458 10.55 23.21 -1.14
C PRO A 458 11.55 22.04 -1.04
N ALA A 459 12.83 22.36 -1.14
CA ALA A 459 13.89 21.48 -0.68
C ALA A 459 14.19 21.80 0.79
N PHE A 460 14.40 20.81 1.65
CA PHE A 460 14.65 21.03 3.08
C PHE A 460 15.94 21.83 3.31
N GLU A 461 16.96 21.54 2.51
CA GLU A 461 18.24 22.25 2.50
C GLU A 461 18.15 23.69 1.92
N ALA A 462 17.07 24.05 1.28
CA ALA A 462 16.83 25.36 0.68
C ALA A 462 15.35 25.76 0.79
N PRO A 463 14.82 26.01 1.98
CA PRO A 463 13.38 26.16 2.23
C PRO A 463 12.73 27.37 1.54
N ASN A 464 13.54 28.33 1.07
CA ASN A 464 13.07 29.49 0.30
C ASN A 464 13.03 29.25 -1.21
N GLU A 465 13.47 28.10 -1.69
CA GLU A 465 13.45 27.68 -3.08
C GLU A 465 12.48 26.52 -3.28
N THR A 466 11.73 26.57 -4.36
CA THR A 466 10.87 25.46 -4.75
C THR A 466 11.31 24.89 -6.08
N ARG A 467 11.22 23.57 -6.22
CA ARG A 467 11.44 22.85 -7.46
C ARG A 467 10.27 21.94 -7.79
N VAL A 468 10.20 21.47 -9.03
CA VAL A 468 9.25 20.42 -9.40
C VAL A 468 9.55 19.16 -8.58
N GLY A 469 8.59 18.72 -7.78
CA GLY A 469 8.68 17.49 -7.03
C GLY A 469 8.84 16.29 -7.94
N ARG A 470 9.76 15.38 -7.61
CA ARG A 470 10.16 14.25 -8.48
C ARG A 470 10.46 12.97 -7.73
N PHE A 471 10.52 13.03 -6.39
CA PHE A 471 10.75 11.86 -5.52
C PHE A 471 9.53 11.59 -4.66
N GLY A 472 9.42 10.34 -4.16
CA GLY A 472 8.26 9.83 -3.45
C GLY A 472 7.08 9.49 -4.37
N HIS A 473 6.06 8.82 -3.85
CA HIS A 473 4.88 8.38 -4.63
C HIS A 473 3.97 9.53 -5.09
N LYS A 474 3.99 10.64 -4.37
CA LYS A 474 3.20 11.85 -4.62
C LYS A 474 4.03 13.01 -5.13
N ALA A 475 5.27 12.75 -5.60
CA ALA A 475 6.21 13.81 -6.00
C ALA A 475 6.41 14.87 -4.88
N GLN A 476 6.35 14.43 -3.62
CA GLN A 476 6.37 15.32 -2.45
C GLN A 476 7.74 15.92 -2.15
N LEU A 477 8.80 15.41 -2.76
CA LEU A 477 10.19 15.84 -2.51
C LEU A 477 10.90 16.23 -3.82
N ALA A 478 11.73 17.26 -3.76
CA ALA A 478 12.39 17.85 -4.91
C ALA A 478 13.87 17.47 -5.03
N SER A 479 14.52 17.10 -3.93
CA SER A 479 15.92 16.74 -3.84
C SER A 479 16.13 15.38 -3.20
N LEU A 480 17.27 14.77 -3.47
CA LEU A 480 17.65 13.51 -2.83
C LEU A 480 18.04 13.71 -1.37
N LEU A 481 18.55 14.88 -1.00
CA LEU A 481 18.89 15.18 0.40
C LEU A 481 17.61 15.32 1.24
N SER A 482 16.60 16.05 0.75
CA SER A 482 15.28 16.07 1.38
C SER A 482 14.65 14.68 1.46
N PHE A 483 14.82 13.85 0.40
CA PHE A 483 14.30 12.49 0.37
C PHE A 483 15.00 11.58 1.40
N SER A 484 16.33 11.67 1.53
CA SER A 484 17.10 10.92 2.54
C SER A 484 16.66 11.30 3.95
N SER A 485 16.52 12.60 4.22
CA SER A 485 16.09 13.12 5.51
C SER A 485 14.67 12.66 5.88
N ASP A 486 13.72 12.74 4.92
CA ASP A 486 12.34 12.30 5.13
C ASP A 486 12.27 10.79 5.38
N ALA A 487 13.03 10.00 4.61
CA ALA A 487 13.06 8.54 4.77
C ALA A 487 13.75 8.11 6.08
N TYR A 488 14.82 8.80 6.49
CA TYR A 488 15.57 8.46 7.69
C TYR A 488 14.70 8.61 8.94
N LEU A 489 13.95 9.73 9.06
CA LEU A 489 12.96 9.88 10.12
C LEU A 489 11.79 8.91 9.96
N ASN A 490 11.15 8.88 8.79
CA ASN A 490 9.87 8.18 8.65
C ASN A 490 10.02 6.65 8.57
N GLU A 491 11.11 6.11 8.03
CA GLU A 491 11.29 4.66 7.87
C GLU A 491 12.15 4.05 8.98
N MET A 492 13.12 4.79 9.52
CA MET A 492 14.04 4.31 10.55
C MET A 492 13.78 4.96 11.91
N GLY A 493 12.98 6.00 11.97
CA GLY A 493 12.65 6.73 13.20
C GLY A 493 13.81 7.58 13.72
N ILE A 494 14.84 7.85 12.92
CA ILE A 494 16.04 8.57 13.35
C ILE A 494 15.87 10.04 12.98
N THR A 495 15.94 10.92 13.98
CA THR A 495 15.97 12.37 13.77
C THR A 495 17.24 12.79 13.05
N ASN A 496 17.21 13.95 12.42
CA ASN A 496 18.35 14.47 11.67
C ASN A 496 18.25 16.00 11.54
N ARG A 497 19.31 16.66 11.10
CA ARG A 497 19.41 18.14 11.04
C ARG A 497 18.27 18.86 10.29
N PHE A 498 17.45 18.21 9.50
CA PHE A 498 16.29 18.79 8.83
C PHE A 498 14.96 18.37 9.46
N ASN A 499 14.94 17.26 10.18
CA ASN A 499 13.79 16.70 10.88
C ASN A 499 14.18 16.43 12.34
N LEU A 500 14.07 17.46 13.16
CA LEU A 500 14.55 17.49 14.55
C LEU A 500 13.57 16.91 15.57
N VAL A 501 12.41 16.45 15.15
CA VAL A 501 11.33 16.01 16.04
C VAL A 501 11.00 14.57 15.74
N GLU A 502 11.08 13.74 16.77
CA GLU A 502 10.77 12.32 16.72
C GLU A 502 9.34 12.01 16.27
N ASN A 503 9.19 10.90 15.59
CA ASN A 503 7.88 10.36 15.23
C ASN A 503 7.05 10.04 16.49
N THR A 504 5.74 10.09 16.35
CA THR A 504 4.84 9.69 17.44
C THR A 504 4.19 8.36 17.12
N SER A 505 3.93 7.52 18.13
CA SER A 505 3.13 6.31 17.93
C SER A 505 1.65 6.66 17.93
N LEU A 506 1.04 6.77 16.73
CA LEU A 506 -0.36 7.18 16.55
C LEU A 506 -0.71 8.44 17.37
N GLY A 507 0.13 9.45 17.30
CA GLY A 507 -0.01 10.73 18.01
C GLY A 507 0.35 10.69 19.50
N ARG A 508 0.88 9.57 20.03
CA ARG A 508 1.38 9.47 21.39
C ARG A 508 2.88 9.72 21.42
N SER A 509 3.36 10.46 22.40
CA SER A 509 4.79 10.65 22.61
C SER A 509 5.49 9.32 22.87
N VAL A 510 6.62 9.11 22.22
CA VAL A 510 7.51 7.94 22.37
C VAL A 510 8.76 8.26 23.20
N ALA A 511 8.97 9.49 23.63
CA ALA A 511 10.16 9.98 24.31
C ALA A 511 10.59 9.16 25.57
N ALA A 512 9.66 8.42 26.19
CA ALA A 512 9.99 7.54 27.32
C ALA A 512 10.73 6.25 26.88
N PHE A 513 10.72 5.93 25.60
CA PHE A 513 11.27 4.72 25.00
C PHE A 513 12.46 5.02 24.08
N ASP A 514 12.79 6.30 23.94
CA ASP A 514 13.89 6.81 23.16
C ASP A 514 15.11 7.07 24.07
N PRO A 515 16.15 6.21 24.03
CA PRO A 515 17.33 6.35 24.87
C PRO A 515 18.39 7.29 24.27
N VAL A 516 18.29 7.64 23.00
CA VAL A 516 19.19 8.56 22.30
C VAL A 516 18.48 9.88 22.14
N PRO A 517 19.08 11.02 22.53
CA PRO A 517 18.43 12.33 22.38
C PRO A 517 18.16 12.66 20.91
N ASP A 518 17.01 13.29 20.64
CA ASP A 518 16.69 13.84 19.31
C ASP A 518 17.85 14.71 18.79
N ASP A 519 18.01 14.74 17.47
CA ASP A 519 19.03 15.57 16.81
C ASP A 519 18.71 17.04 17.04
N THR A 520 19.36 17.64 18.00
CA THR A 520 19.30 19.09 18.23
C THR A 520 20.26 19.76 17.27
N ALA A 521 19.87 20.93 16.74
CA ALA A 521 20.76 21.72 15.90
C ALA A 521 22.12 21.83 16.59
N CYS A 522 23.10 21.08 16.08
CA CYS A 522 24.44 21.11 16.63
C CYS A 522 25.01 22.51 16.41
N ASP A 523 25.22 23.24 17.48
CA ASP A 523 26.10 24.40 17.46
C ASP A 523 27.49 23.92 17.04
N ASP A 524 28.26 24.71 16.34
CA ASP A 524 29.61 24.43 15.83
C ASP A 524 30.64 24.01 16.92
N ASP A 525 30.23 23.34 18.00
CA ASP A 525 31.05 22.83 19.05
C ASP A 525 31.58 21.42 18.65
N PRO A 526 32.88 21.28 18.36
CA PRO A 526 33.47 20.01 17.97
C PRO A 526 33.47 18.92 19.06
N ASN A 527 32.93 19.21 20.24
CA ASN A 527 32.83 18.24 21.34
C ASN A 527 31.39 17.87 21.68
N GLU A 528 30.42 18.35 20.93
CA GLU A 528 29.00 18.05 21.14
C GLU A 528 28.66 16.74 20.40
N VAL A 529 28.03 15.82 21.13
CA VAL A 529 27.42 14.62 20.52
C VAL A 529 26.08 15.03 19.95
N CYS A 530 26.01 15.08 18.65
CA CYS A 530 24.84 15.53 17.92
C CYS A 530 23.82 14.41 17.78
N GLY A 531 22.91 14.24 18.74
CA GLY A 531 21.71 13.45 18.60
C GLY A 531 21.86 12.06 17.97
N GLU A 532 20.85 11.69 17.16
CA GLU A 532 20.72 10.36 16.56
C GLU A 532 21.47 10.19 15.21
N ASP A 533 21.78 11.29 14.50
CA ASP A 533 22.52 11.30 13.23
C ASP A 533 23.88 12.05 13.34
N PRO A 534 24.79 11.63 14.24
CA PRO A 534 26.03 12.36 14.50
C PRO A 534 27.01 12.32 13.33
N GLU A 535 26.87 11.37 12.39
CA GLU A 535 27.77 11.16 11.26
C GLU A 535 27.23 11.74 9.94
N ASP A 536 26.05 12.40 9.97
CA ASP A 536 25.36 12.95 8.79
C ASP A 536 25.11 11.90 7.71
N ASP A 537 24.52 10.81 8.10
CA ASP A 537 24.23 9.65 7.25
C ASP A 537 23.31 10.01 6.09
N ILE A 538 22.37 10.95 6.30
CA ILE A 538 21.50 11.45 5.22
C ILE A 538 22.30 12.03 4.06
N SER A 539 23.48 12.64 4.32
CA SER A 539 24.37 13.08 3.26
C SER A 539 25.06 11.92 2.56
N ALA A 540 25.47 10.88 3.29
CA ALA A 540 26.04 9.66 2.73
C ALA A 540 25.03 8.93 1.83
N PHE A 541 23.78 8.75 2.27
CA PHE A 541 22.69 8.19 1.47
C PHE A 541 22.45 8.99 0.19
N THR A 542 22.44 10.31 0.30
CA THR A 542 22.28 11.22 -0.84
C THR A 542 23.40 11.07 -1.84
N ARG A 543 24.67 11.03 -1.39
CA ARG A 543 25.85 10.84 -2.27
C ARG A 543 25.81 9.48 -2.94
N PHE A 544 25.46 8.41 -2.19
CA PHE A 544 25.29 7.08 -2.73
C PHE A 544 24.25 7.07 -3.87
N MET A 545 23.06 7.58 -3.65
CA MET A 545 21.99 7.61 -4.66
C MET A 545 22.38 8.42 -5.89
N ARG A 546 23.04 9.59 -5.73
CA ARG A 546 23.57 10.41 -6.83
C ARG A 546 24.63 9.66 -7.63
N SER A 547 25.36 8.76 -7.02
CA SER A 547 26.47 8.00 -7.61
C SER A 547 26.03 6.69 -8.25
N THR A 548 24.80 6.25 -8.11
CA THR A 548 24.30 5.00 -8.71
C THR A 548 24.16 5.11 -10.22
N LYS A 549 24.38 3.98 -10.92
CA LYS A 549 24.10 3.87 -12.35
C LYS A 549 22.60 3.69 -12.59
N ALA A 550 22.12 4.15 -13.73
CA ALA A 550 20.75 3.85 -14.16
C ALA A 550 20.55 2.34 -14.42
N PRO A 551 19.35 1.79 -14.17
CA PRO A 551 19.03 0.42 -14.54
C PRO A 551 19.25 0.17 -16.04
N PRO A 552 19.95 -0.91 -16.42
CA PRO A 552 20.25 -1.20 -17.81
C PRO A 552 19.07 -1.84 -18.52
N ARG A 553 18.95 -1.61 -19.81
CA ARG A 553 18.06 -2.35 -20.69
C ARG A 553 18.61 -3.71 -21.06
N ASP A 554 17.75 -4.71 -21.24
CA ASP A 554 18.13 -5.99 -21.79
C ASP A 554 18.16 -5.93 -23.34
N ARG A 555 19.33 -5.60 -23.86
CA ARG A 555 19.58 -5.51 -25.31
C ARG A 555 19.70 -6.86 -26.01
N ASN A 556 19.78 -7.96 -25.26
CA ASN A 556 19.65 -9.30 -25.84
C ASN A 556 18.18 -9.60 -26.16
N LEU A 557 17.27 -9.12 -25.36
CA LEU A 557 15.83 -9.29 -25.55
C LEU A 557 15.31 -8.36 -26.67
N VAL A 558 15.65 -7.07 -26.61
CA VAL A 558 15.30 -6.05 -27.63
C VAL A 558 16.55 -5.29 -28.06
N PRO A 559 17.23 -5.74 -29.12
CA PRO A 559 18.47 -5.13 -29.59
C PRO A 559 18.31 -3.70 -30.12
N ASN A 560 17.17 -3.39 -30.75
CA ASN A 560 16.92 -2.10 -31.37
C ASN A 560 15.44 -1.71 -31.29
N ASP A 561 15.15 -0.61 -30.58
CA ASP A 561 13.80 -0.09 -30.39
C ASP A 561 13.13 0.34 -31.69
N ALA A 562 13.90 0.86 -32.66
CA ALA A 562 13.35 1.36 -33.91
C ALA A 562 12.78 0.25 -34.82
N THR A 563 13.21 -0.99 -34.61
CA THR A 563 12.76 -2.16 -35.38
C THR A 563 11.91 -3.12 -34.57
N ASP A 564 11.76 -2.89 -33.27
CA ASP A 564 10.99 -3.77 -32.39
C ASP A 564 9.48 -3.45 -32.48
N PRO A 565 8.63 -4.43 -32.81
CA PRO A 565 7.19 -4.20 -32.95
C PRO A 565 6.50 -3.87 -31.62
N GLY A 566 7.01 -4.36 -30.50
CA GLY A 566 6.48 -4.03 -29.16
C GLY A 566 6.80 -2.59 -28.79
N SER A 567 8.00 -2.10 -29.16
CA SER A 567 8.37 -0.69 -29.03
C SER A 567 7.44 0.21 -29.84
N ALA A 568 7.15 -0.14 -31.08
CA ALA A 568 6.21 0.60 -31.92
C ALA A 568 4.77 0.59 -31.35
N LEU A 569 4.33 -0.54 -30.77
CA LEU A 569 3.05 -0.64 -30.09
C LEU A 569 2.98 0.26 -28.85
N PHE A 570 4.05 0.31 -28.04
CA PHE A 570 4.15 1.19 -26.87
C PHE A 570 3.84 2.66 -27.20
N ASP A 571 4.34 3.15 -28.35
CA ASP A 571 4.02 4.50 -28.82
C ASP A 571 2.61 4.60 -29.41
N SER A 572 2.21 3.65 -30.25
CA SER A 572 0.94 3.71 -30.97
C SER A 572 -0.30 3.68 -30.07
N ILE A 573 -0.19 3.07 -28.89
CA ILE A 573 -1.26 3.05 -27.87
C ILE A 573 -1.05 4.11 -26.77
N SER A 574 -0.14 5.06 -27.01
CA SER A 574 0.10 6.25 -26.18
C SER A 574 0.69 5.97 -24.78
N CYS A 575 1.34 4.83 -24.55
CA CYS A 575 2.05 4.58 -23.29
C CYS A 575 3.20 5.58 -23.10
N SER A 576 3.90 5.96 -24.18
CA SER A 576 5.03 6.89 -24.15
C SER A 576 4.66 8.34 -23.79
N VAL A 577 3.37 8.67 -23.68
CA VAL A 577 2.91 10.01 -23.25
C VAL A 577 3.28 10.26 -21.78
N CYS A 578 2.99 9.32 -20.88
CA CYS A 578 3.36 9.38 -19.47
C CYS A 578 4.70 8.69 -19.21
N HIS A 579 4.98 7.61 -19.92
CA HIS A 579 6.23 6.87 -19.83
C HIS A 579 7.25 7.40 -20.85
N THR A 580 7.67 8.67 -20.66
CA THR A 580 8.65 9.36 -21.49
C THR A 580 9.92 8.55 -21.63
N ARG A 581 10.32 8.23 -22.88
CA ARG A 581 11.40 7.30 -23.17
C ARG A 581 12.76 7.77 -22.70
N SER A 582 13.04 9.06 -22.88
CA SER A 582 14.37 9.63 -22.69
C SER A 582 14.27 11.05 -22.14
N ILE A 583 15.12 11.35 -21.20
CA ILE A 583 15.27 12.68 -20.61
C ILE A 583 16.75 13.06 -20.65
N THR A 584 17.04 14.34 -20.81
CA THR A 584 18.41 14.86 -20.80
C THR A 584 18.59 15.75 -19.59
N THR A 585 19.65 15.50 -18.82
CA THR A 585 20.03 16.31 -17.68
C THR A 585 20.54 17.69 -18.09
N THR A 586 20.63 18.63 -17.12
CA THR A 586 21.19 19.97 -17.40
C THR A 586 22.52 19.89 -18.13
N PRO A 587 22.75 20.77 -19.15
CA PRO A 587 23.95 20.67 -19.98
C PRO A 587 25.22 21.19 -19.29
N ASN A 588 25.09 22.05 -18.26
CA ASN A 588 26.24 22.69 -17.63
C ASN A 588 26.61 21.97 -16.32
N PRO A 589 27.83 21.39 -16.20
CA PRO A 589 28.28 20.73 -14.98
C PRO A 589 28.46 21.67 -13.77
N ALA A 590 28.56 22.98 -14.00
CA ALA A 590 28.60 23.97 -12.93
C ALA A 590 27.20 24.41 -12.45
N THR A 591 26.14 23.84 -13.02
CA THR A 591 24.79 24.12 -12.52
C THR A 591 24.64 23.68 -11.07
N THR A 592 24.08 24.56 -10.27
CA THR A 592 23.75 24.29 -8.86
C THR A 592 22.24 24.26 -8.70
N PHE A 593 21.76 23.39 -7.81
CA PHE A 593 20.37 23.30 -7.38
C PHE A 593 20.30 23.40 -5.85
N ASN A 594 19.10 23.54 -5.33
CA ASN A 594 18.78 23.43 -3.91
C ASN A 594 19.62 24.43 -3.08
N GLY A 595 19.57 25.71 -3.41
CA GLY A 595 20.34 26.76 -2.72
C GLY A 595 21.86 26.67 -2.88
N GLY A 596 22.34 25.89 -3.85
CA GLY A 596 23.77 25.67 -4.08
C GLY A 596 24.35 24.43 -3.40
N THR A 597 23.53 23.67 -2.67
CA THR A 597 23.97 22.45 -1.97
C THR A 597 24.22 21.27 -2.90
N PHE A 598 23.64 21.29 -4.12
CA PHE A 598 23.87 20.27 -5.12
C PHE A 598 24.53 20.88 -6.38
N VAL A 599 25.78 20.49 -6.62
CA VAL A 599 26.51 20.78 -7.87
C VAL A 599 26.44 19.56 -8.76
N VAL A 600 25.90 19.71 -9.97
CA VAL A 600 25.61 18.59 -10.89
C VAL A 600 26.87 17.81 -11.28
N GLY A 601 27.98 18.51 -11.53
CA GLY A 601 29.24 17.87 -11.90
C GLY A 601 29.24 17.26 -13.32
N THR A 602 30.39 16.79 -13.77
CA THR A 602 30.56 16.24 -15.13
C THR A 602 29.93 14.87 -15.31
N ALA A 603 29.80 14.11 -14.23
CA ALA A 603 29.24 12.76 -14.27
C ALA A 603 27.74 12.78 -14.59
N LEU A 604 27.02 13.77 -14.07
CA LEU A 604 25.57 13.88 -14.22
C LEU A 604 25.14 14.89 -15.29
N ALA A 605 25.98 15.87 -15.67
CA ALA A 605 25.64 16.90 -16.65
C ALA A 605 25.64 16.37 -18.09
N ASN A 606 24.72 16.89 -18.91
CA ASN A 606 24.63 16.59 -20.34
C ASN A 606 24.53 15.08 -20.65
N LYS A 607 23.75 14.35 -19.84
CA LYS A 607 23.51 12.92 -19.98
C LYS A 607 22.10 12.65 -20.50
N VAL A 608 21.97 11.72 -21.42
CA VAL A 608 20.68 11.12 -21.80
C VAL A 608 20.48 9.86 -20.96
N PHE A 609 19.34 9.77 -20.31
CA PHE A 609 18.93 8.57 -19.57
C PHE A 609 17.52 8.15 -19.98
N HIS A 610 17.18 6.88 -19.77
CA HIS A 610 15.98 6.27 -20.32
C HIS A 610 15.06 5.74 -19.19
N PRO A 611 14.34 6.62 -18.47
CA PRO A 611 13.55 6.21 -17.34
C PRO A 611 12.25 5.49 -17.76
N PHE A 612 11.74 5.77 -18.95
CA PHE A 612 10.38 5.41 -19.33
C PHE A 612 9.38 5.87 -18.26
N GLY A 613 9.46 7.14 -17.91
CA GLY A 613 8.65 7.84 -16.92
C GLY A 613 8.87 9.36 -17.04
N ASP A 614 7.87 10.16 -16.70
CA ASP A 614 7.92 11.62 -16.77
C ASP A 614 8.04 12.29 -15.38
N PHE A 615 7.96 11.50 -14.30
CA PHE A 615 8.01 11.93 -12.90
C PHE A 615 6.89 12.90 -12.49
N LEU A 616 5.84 13.04 -13.30
CA LEU A 616 4.67 13.87 -13.02
C LEU A 616 3.58 13.06 -12.31
N LEU A 617 2.63 13.77 -11.69
CA LEU A 617 1.46 13.16 -11.08
C LEU A 617 0.35 12.95 -12.12
N HIS A 618 -0.20 11.73 -12.15
CA HIS A 618 -1.32 11.37 -13.02
C HIS A 618 -2.41 10.65 -12.24
N ASP A 619 -3.67 10.94 -12.57
CA ASP A 619 -4.79 10.11 -12.16
C ASP A 619 -4.91 8.91 -13.11
N ILE A 620 -4.48 7.76 -12.67
CA ILE A 620 -4.56 6.50 -13.42
C ILE A 620 -5.67 5.58 -12.89
N GLY A 621 -6.59 6.12 -12.08
CA GLY A 621 -7.73 5.40 -11.51
C GLY A 621 -7.40 4.40 -10.41
N THR A 622 -6.14 4.34 -9.98
CA THR A 622 -5.69 3.52 -8.85
C THR A 622 -5.06 4.40 -7.75
N GLY A 623 -5.50 5.65 -7.65
CA GLY A 623 -5.05 6.57 -6.61
C GLY A 623 -5.30 6.00 -5.22
N ASP A 624 -4.41 6.32 -4.30
CA ASP A 624 -4.41 5.76 -2.95
C ASP A 624 -5.28 6.52 -1.93
N GLY A 625 -5.87 7.62 -2.36
CA GLY A 625 -6.75 8.43 -1.50
C GLY A 625 -6.02 9.28 -0.45
N ILE A 626 -4.69 9.29 -0.43
CA ILE A 626 -3.86 10.03 0.52
C ILE A 626 -3.51 11.41 -0.09
N ALA A 627 -3.83 12.50 0.60
CA ALA A 627 -3.37 13.83 0.27
C ALA A 627 -1.97 14.07 0.87
N GLN A 628 -1.05 14.63 0.09
CA GLN A 628 0.29 15.04 0.52
C GLN A 628 0.62 16.42 -0.06
N ALA A 629 1.87 16.71 -0.37
CA ALA A 629 2.35 18.04 -0.78
C ALA A 629 1.53 18.75 -1.89
N GLY A 630 0.87 17.99 -2.77
CA GLY A 630 -0.06 18.55 -3.78
C GLY A 630 -1.47 18.83 -3.28
N GLY A 631 -1.77 18.57 -2.01
CA GLY A 631 -3.08 18.77 -1.39
C GLY A 631 -4.19 17.90 -2.00
N GLU A 632 -5.43 18.21 -1.68
CA GLU A 632 -6.63 17.46 -2.10
C GLU A 632 -6.75 17.31 -3.62
N ALA A 633 -6.31 18.29 -4.40
CA ALA A 633 -6.37 18.23 -5.87
C ALA A 633 -5.56 17.06 -6.47
N THR A 634 -4.56 16.56 -5.74
CA THR A 634 -3.69 15.45 -6.17
C THR A 634 -3.94 14.16 -5.39
N ARG A 635 -4.94 14.13 -4.52
CA ARG A 635 -5.26 13.01 -3.62
C ARG A 635 -5.28 11.65 -4.34
N ASN A 636 -5.88 11.58 -5.52
CA ASN A 636 -5.97 10.37 -6.33
C ASN A 636 -4.92 10.27 -7.44
N MET A 637 -3.94 11.17 -7.46
CA MET A 637 -2.85 11.12 -8.43
C MET A 637 -1.63 10.41 -7.85
N ILE A 638 -0.91 9.70 -8.70
CA ILE A 638 0.32 9.01 -8.37
C ILE A 638 1.41 9.45 -9.34
N ARG A 639 2.64 9.61 -8.85
CA ARG A 639 3.80 9.90 -9.68
C ARG A 639 4.08 8.74 -10.64
N THR A 640 4.28 9.05 -11.92
CA THR A 640 4.71 8.04 -12.89
C THR A 640 6.04 7.44 -12.44
N ALA A 641 6.01 6.19 -12.01
CA ALA A 641 7.21 5.47 -11.69
C ALA A 641 7.99 5.13 -12.96
N PRO A 642 9.32 5.27 -12.98
CA PRO A 642 10.13 4.86 -14.11
C PRO A 642 9.97 3.36 -14.37
N LEU A 643 9.88 2.96 -15.65
CA LEU A 643 9.80 1.55 -16.04
C LEU A 643 11.18 0.91 -16.21
N TRP A 644 12.28 1.67 -16.14
CA TRP A 644 13.62 1.07 -16.12
C TRP A 644 13.75 0.06 -14.98
N GLY A 645 14.36 -1.08 -15.26
CA GLY A 645 14.47 -2.17 -14.30
C GLY A 645 13.14 -2.87 -13.96
N VAL A 646 12.04 -2.59 -14.69
CA VAL A 646 10.73 -3.22 -14.41
C VAL A 646 10.79 -4.75 -14.43
N ARG A 647 11.71 -5.33 -15.21
CA ARG A 647 11.92 -6.79 -15.27
C ARG A 647 12.45 -7.40 -13.97
N THR A 648 13.05 -6.59 -13.09
CA THR A 648 13.59 -7.04 -11.80
C THR A 648 12.58 -6.93 -10.67
N ARG A 649 11.39 -6.34 -10.93
CA ARG A 649 10.33 -6.18 -9.95
C ARG A 649 9.44 -7.40 -9.92
N ASP A 650 9.24 -7.96 -8.76
CA ASP A 650 8.27 -9.02 -8.51
C ASP A 650 6.85 -8.48 -8.29
N ARG A 651 6.72 -7.18 -8.02
CA ARG A 651 5.47 -6.47 -7.82
C ARG A 651 5.43 -5.19 -8.65
N LEU A 652 4.27 -4.91 -9.22
CA LEU A 652 4.04 -3.77 -10.10
C LEU A 652 2.94 -2.88 -9.52
N MET A 653 2.83 -1.65 -10.02
CA MET A 653 1.99 -0.58 -9.50
C MET A 653 2.46 -0.06 -8.12
N HIS A 654 1.98 1.11 -7.71
CA HIS A 654 2.37 1.75 -6.46
C HIS A 654 1.96 0.94 -5.21
N ASP A 655 0.85 0.23 -5.30
CA ASP A 655 0.28 -0.59 -4.22
C ASP A 655 0.80 -2.04 -4.22
N GLY A 656 1.83 -2.32 -5.01
CA GLY A 656 2.37 -3.66 -5.19
C GLY A 656 1.35 -4.67 -5.67
N GLY A 657 0.20 -4.18 -6.10
CA GLY A 657 -0.86 -4.95 -6.67
C GLY A 657 -1.47 -5.97 -5.75
N SER A 658 -1.56 -5.68 -4.51
CA SER A 658 -2.07 -6.58 -3.47
C SER A 658 -3.43 -7.23 -3.78
N SER A 659 -4.15 -6.73 -4.75
CA SER A 659 -5.52 -7.16 -5.07
C SER A 659 -5.64 -8.17 -6.18
N SER A 660 -4.63 -8.47 -6.96
CA SER A 660 -4.80 -9.40 -8.05
C SER A 660 -4.16 -10.73 -7.81
N ALA A 661 -5.01 -11.64 -7.93
CA ALA A 661 -4.89 -13.03 -7.66
C ALA A 661 -3.81 -13.78 -8.39
N PRO A 662 -3.54 -14.94 -7.87
CA PRO A 662 -2.47 -15.80 -8.22
C PRO A 662 -2.68 -16.44 -9.58
N SER A 663 -1.63 -16.49 -10.34
CA SER A 663 -1.45 -17.63 -11.22
C SER A 663 -1.28 -18.90 -10.38
N ASN A 664 -1.79 -20.02 -10.85
CA ASN A 664 -1.68 -21.35 -10.21
C ASN A 664 -0.24 -21.82 -9.91
N SER A 665 0.76 -20.97 -10.03
CA SER A 665 2.17 -21.29 -9.83
C SER A 665 2.74 -20.92 -8.47
N GLY A 666 1.95 -20.37 -7.55
CA GLY A 666 2.41 -20.03 -6.20
C GLY A 666 3.36 -18.83 -6.12
N ALA A 667 3.73 -18.22 -7.23
CA ALA A 667 4.48 -16.98 -7.30
C ALA A 667 3.50 -15.81 -7.45
N GLN A 668 3.48 -14.92 -6.49
CA GLN A 668 2.70 -13.69 -6.55
C GLN A 668 3.48 -12.62 -7.30
N SER A 669 3.54 -12.73 -8.59
CA SER A 669 3.96 -11.60 -9.42
C SER A 669 2.76 -11.10 -10.19
N PHE A 670 2.53 -9.79 -10.11
CA PHE A 670 1.68 -9.11 -11.07
C PHE A 670 2.27 -9.28 -12.44
N THR A 671 1.47 -9.78 -13.35
CA THR A 671 1.90 -9.76 -14.73
C THR A 671 1.85 -8.32 -15.25
N LEU A 672 2.76 -7.95 -16.13
CA LEU A 672 2.72 -6.68 -16.85
C LEU A 672 1.36 -6.46 -17.54
N ASN A 673 0.72 -7.53 -17.99
CA ASN A 673 -0.62 -7.49 -18.57
C ASN A 673 -1.66 -6.94 -17.57
N GLU A 674 -1.66 -7.44 -16.35
CA GLU A 674 -2.59 -7.00 -15.29
C GLU A 674 -2.31 -5.55 -14.88
N ALA A 675 -1.04 -5.18 -14.75
CA ALA A 675 -0.66 -3.80 -14.48
C ALA A 675 -1.22 -2.84 -15.54
N ILE A 676 -1.09 -3.18 -16.83
CA ILE A 676 -1.66 -2.38 -17.93
C ILE A 676 -3.19 -2.32 -17.83
N LEU A 677 -3.86 -3.42 -17.52
CA LEU A 677 -5.32 -3.48 -17.42
C LEU A 677 -5.89 -2.69 -16.22
N ARG A 678 -5.09 -2.44 -15.20
CA ARG A 678 -5.47 -1.61 -14.05
C ARG A 678 -5.41 -0.10 -14.36
N HIS A 679 -4.75 0.33 -15.40
CA HIS A 679 -4.71 1.73 -15.79
C HIS A 679 -6.11 2.22 -16.16
N ALA A 680 -6.56 3.32 -15.54
CA ALA A 680 -7.84 3.98 -15.78
C ALA A 680 -7.65 5.52 -15.79
N GLY A 681 -8.65 6.31 -15.45
CA GLY A 681 -8.54 7.77 -15.42
C GLY A 681 -7.94 8.32 -16.71
N GLN A 682 -6.88 9.08 -16.61
CA GLN A 682 -6.15 9.68 -17.75
C GLN A 682 -5.55 8.60 -18.69
N ALA A 683 -5.28 7.39 -18.22
CA ALA A 683 -4.72 6.30 -19.03
C ALA A 683 -5.79 5.37 -19.65
N THR A 684 -7.08 5.67 -19.50
CA THR A 684 -8.19 4.82 -20.01
C THR A 684 -8.09 4.58 -21.52
N ALA A 685 -7.70 5.57 -22.31
CA ALA A 685 -7.54 5.44 -23.76
C ALA A 685 -6.46 4.42 -24.13
N SER A 686 -5.31 4.49 -23.47
CA SER A 686 -4.18 3.54 -23.68
C SER A 686 -4.58 2.12 -23.25
N ARG A 687 -5.25 1.95 -22.12
CA ARG A 687 -5.79 0.64 -21.68
C ARG A 687 -6.78 0.07 -22.71
N THR A 688 -7.70 0.87 -23.21
CA THR A 688 -8.69 0.42 -24.20
C THR A 688 -8.00 0.01 -25.50
N ALA A 689 -7.01 0.79 -25.96
CA ALA A 689 -6.23 0.44 -27.13
C ALA A 689 -5.44 -0.87 -26.90
N TYR A 690 -4.87 -1.08 -25.72
CA TYR A 690 -4.22 -2.34 -25.37
C TYR A 690 -5.21 -3.51 -25.38
N GLN A 691 -6.42 -3.35 -24.84
CA GLN A 691 -7.44 -4.40 -24.84
C GLN A 691 -7.81 -4.83 -26.25
N ALA A 692 -7.83 -3.87 -27.21
CA ALA A 692 -8.13 -4.14 -28.61
C ALA A 692 -7.01 -4.85 -29.39
N LEU A 693 -5.79 -4.91 -28.86
CA LEU A 693 -4.68 -5.63 -29.48
C LEU A 693 -4.99 -7.14 -29.52
N ASN A 694 -4.58 -7.79 -30.60
CA ASN A 694 -4.63 -9.26 -30.68
C ASN A 694 -3.58 -9.92 -29.78
N PRO A 695 -3.68 -11.22 -29.48
CA PRO A 695 -2.75 -11.90 -28.58
C PRO A 695 -1.28 -11.78 -28.97
N ALA A 696 -0.93 -11.80 -30.26
CA ALA A 696 0.43 -11.66 -30.72
C ALA A 696 0.99 -10.24 -30.47
N GLN A 697 0.19 -9.21 -30.72
CA GLN A 697 0.56 -7.82 -30.42
C GLN A 697 0.74 -7.58 -28.92
N LYS A 698 -0.15 -8.14 -28.08
CA LYS A 698 0.02 -8.09 -26.63
C LYS A 698 1.33 -8.74 -26.18
N ALA A 699 1.64 -9.91 -26.73
CA ALA A 699 2.91 -10.59 -26.45
C ALA A 699 4.13 -9.78 -26.86
N GLN A 700 4.09 -9.11 -28.04
CA GLN A 700 5.15 -8.20 -28.51
C GLN A 700 5.36 -7.02 -27.57
N LEU A 701 4.30 -6.36 -27.12
CA LEU A 701 4.39 -5.24 -26.16
C LEU A 701 4.96 -5.71 -24.81
N ILE A 702 4.48 -6.85 -24.29
CA ILE A 702 5.01 -7.42 -23.03
C ILE A 702 6.49 -7.81 -23.18
N HIS A 703 6.89 -8.34 -24.33
CA HIS A 703 8.30 -8.62 -24.63
C HIS A 703 9.17 -7.37 -24.57
N PHE A 704 8.70 -6.27 -25.19
CA PHE A 704 9.37 -4.97 -25.11
C PHE A 704 9.49 -4.47 -23.65
N LEU A 705 8.40 -4.48 -22.90
CA LEU A 705 8.41 -4.04 -21.49
C LEU A 705 9.37 -4.89 -20.63
N LYS A 706 9.48 -6.18 -20.89
CA LYS A 706 10.46 -7.06 -20.20
C LYS A 706 11.91 -6.71 -20.55
N SER A 707 12.19 -5.93 -21.56
CA SER A 707 13.53 -5.46 -21.87
C SER A 707 13.93 -4.20 -21.11
N LEU A 708 12.96 -3.50 -20.47
CA LEU A 708 13.17 -2.31 -19.66
C LEU A 708 13.57 -2.66 -18.20
#